data_4620916776bef4e30c028729bed6eeb9
#
_entry.id   4620916776bef4e30c028729bed6eeb9
#
_cell.length_a   1.000
_cell.length_b   1.000
_cell.length_c   1.000
_cell.angle_alpha   90.00
_cell.angle_beta   90.00
_cell.angle_gamma   90.00
#
_symmetry.space_group_name_H-M   'P 1'
#
loop_
_entity.id
_entity.type
_entity.pdbx_description
1 polymer ?
#
loop_
_entity_poly.entity_id
_entity_poly.type
_entity_poly.pdbx_seq_one_letter_code
_entity_poly.pdbx_strand_id
1 'polypeptide(L)'
;VVLTQAAIRMGDFMNWRVLGPVEAAIGGQPLPVSRPQHRAVLAYLLLNANVVVPAEQLAEALWGGNPPTRARTQIQVCVSRLRQAGAADLLASTAGGYRLTVSSSELDIDVFNTLTAQARHAPPAQAVELLNQALALWRGPALAGASGAFVTAAAANLHGQKLSAHEDLFDAEFALGRHAAAAAPLRELLAENPWRERLAAQLMTALARSGQQAEALRVYEQTRRRLAEDLGVQPGAQLAETQLLVLRQQVHSPRPVQPGGPAQLPADLSTFTGRGETLSTLDAMLGRATPVVAIVGTAGVGKTALAIKWAHQLRQRYTDGQLFADLRGFSPAQPLTALEALSRFLRALGVPASRVPADIEEAAGLYRSMLADRRVLILLDNARDTAQIKPLLPGGPGCLVIVTSRARLDGLIASHDAQRLSLDVLAPGEASQLLTKVIGPGRLTGQQQAATELAQACAHLPLALRIAAADLHNRPHQTISGYVAQLREGDPLTILTVGEDAQIAVRHAFTVSYQALPADVRRLFRLFGLIPGSDVTADSAAVMLHCPPSAAANLLSSLASAHLIHERASGRFTTHDLLSLYAAQLATDRSPLADLLSWYLDTASAAAERLCPQVLRLPTATSHTFDSHVHARSWLDGYLPNLVSAIRHGAQQRQHTFVWALADALRGYLWLGMHTTAWTEVAHLGLAAAQADRNRQAEAAAHLSLGALNWRLEHFDAAIADYQRAVACARDASWPEGQAAALGNLGPVYRMQGRPQHALDTLGEALTLNRRTGRVAGVAVNHNNLGLVCLDLGRLTEAAAHCQAALALARQAKSVPSQALALTNLGDVYHLLGRCDEAFQTLAEALRLHEQTGSRGRAATLCTLARIHADRGDRPQATRLAQQALTMAHDPPEPRLEAMARHTLGIIGTNAEVLKQALACARTAGDRYIEADIAVSLGTPSWCRTALSIAENCGYRVLQGRAHTALATAHYLSGDMRNALVSAQLALDLHTATGHQPGLEQTEKLLARLSA
;
A
#
# COMPACT_ATOMS: atom_id res chain seq x y z
N VAL A 1 -3.64 30.68 29.31
CA VAL A 1 -2.96 31.44 30.42
C VAL A 1 -1.94 30.52 31.11
N VAL A 2 -2.23 29.26 31.40
CA VAL A 2 -1.29 28.33 32.06
C VAL A 2 -0.14 27.92 31.10
N LEU A 3 -0.41 27.74 29.82
CA LEU A 3 0.59 27.39 28.78
C LEU A 3 1.58 28.54 28.50
N THR A 4 1.14 29.80 28.60
CA THR A 4 2.00 30.98 28.45
C THR A 4 3.03 31.09 29.59
N GLN A 5 2.66 30.67 30.80
CA GLN A 5 3.59 30.70 31.94
C GLN A 5 4.67 29.59 31.89
N ALA A 6 4.38 28.41 31.31
CA ALA A 6 5.40 27.36 31.11
C ALA A 6 6.41 27.74 30.02
N ALA A 7 5.95 28.33 28.92
CA ALA A 7 6.81 28.82 27.83
C ALA A 7 7.70 30.01 28.27
N ILE A 8 7.18 30.90 29.10
CA ILE A 8 7.95 32.04 29.70
C ILE A 8 9.06 31.47 30.62
N ARG A 9 8.79 30.43 31.40
CA ARG A 9 9.80 29.79 32.26
C ARG A 9 10.90 29.08 31.48
N MET A 10 10.61 28.46 30.33
CA MET A 10 11.62 27.83 29.48
C MET A 10 12.54 28.83 28.79
N GLY A 11 12.02 29.98 28.40
CA GLY A 11 12.79 31.12 27.82
C GLY A 11 13.83 31.70 28.77
N ASP A 12 13.60 31.68 30.05
CA ASP A 12 14.50 32.29 31.07
C ASP A 12 15.78 31.45 31.33
N PHE A 13 15.80 30.16 30.93
CA PHE A 13 16.97 29.27 31.08
C PHE A 13 17.85 29.20 29.85
N MET A 14 17.46 29.82 28.71
CA MET A 14 18.24 29.79 27.48
C MET A 14 19.38 30.81 27.54
N ASN A 15 20.59 30.31 27.62
CA ASN A 15 21.79 31.18 27.68
C ASN A 15 22.21 31.70 26.29
N TRP A 16 21.84 31.00 25.18
CA TRP A 16 22.25 31.31 23.81
C TRP A 16 21.07 31.39 22.88
N ARG A 17 20.88 32.52 22.20
CA ARG A 17 19.63 32.79 21.48
C ARG A 17 19.92 33.32 20.08
N VAL A 18 19.39 32.63 19.05
CA VAL A 18 19.53 33.01 17.63
C VAL A 18 18.17 33.06 16.89
N LEU A 19 17.10 32.50 17.50
CA LEU A 19 15.74 32.55 16.96
C LEU A 19 15.03 33.88 17.25
N GLY A 20 15.67 34.97 16.89
CA GLY A 20 15.29 36.35 17.11
C GLY A 20 16.51 37.24 17.13
N PRO A 21 16.53 38.36 17.90
CA PRO A 21 17.76 39.11 18.18
C PRO A 21 18.82 38.20 18.77
N VAL A 22 20.06 38.35 18.27
CA VAL A 22 21.21 37.56 18.77
C VAL A 22 21.55 38.03 20.17
N GLU A 23 21.28 37.15 21.14
CA GLU A 23 21.51 37.42 22.57
C GLU A 23 22.28 36.27 23.20
N ALA A 24 23.06 36.58 24.22
CA ALA A 24 23.77 35.58 25.02
C ALA A 24 23.72 36.00 26.50
N ALA A 25 23.66 35.01 27.39
CA ALA A 25 23.81 35.21 28.84
C ALA A 25 24.74 34.11 29.41
N ILE A 26 25.48 34.40 30.40
CA ILE A 26 26.37 33.45 31.12
C ILE A 26 26.12 33.65 32.62
N GLY A 27 25.72 32.52 33.29
CA GLY A 27 25.37 32.56 34.69
C GLY A 27 24.21 33.54 35.02
N GLY A 28 23.24 33.68 34.06
CA GLY A 28 22.10 34.57 34.18
C GLY A 28 22.39 36.06 33.92
N GLN A 29 23.64 36.43 33.62
CA GLN A 29 24.01 37.80 33.27
C GLN A 29 24.10 37.98 31.75
N PRO A 30 23.44 39.01 31.16
CA PRO A 30 23.49 39.23 29.72
C PRO A 30 24.89 39.62 29.26
N LEU A 31 25.34 38.96 28.17
CA LEU A 31 26.64 39.32 27.54
C LEU A 31 26.50 40.65 26.77
N PRO A 32 27.30 41.67 27.03
CA PRO A 32 27.17 42.96 26.37
C PRO A 32 27.72 42.95 24.94
N VAL A 33 26.98 42.27 23.99
CA VAL A 33 27.35 42.21 22.58
C VAL A 33 26.60 43.33 21.83
N SER A 34 27.13 44.55 21.86
CA SER A 34 26.43 45.73 21.31
C SER A 34 26.68 45.96 19.82
N ARG A 35 27.84 45.56 19.28
CA ARG A 35 28.20 45.83 17.86
C ARG A 35 27.68 44.78 16.91
N PRO A 36 27.08 45.17 15.75
CA PRO A 36 26.52 44.19 14.79
C PRO A 36 27.53 43.13 14.33
N GLN A 37 28.80 43.49 14.18
CA GLN A 37 29.87 42.55 13.75
C GLN A 37 30.23 41.55 14.87
N HIS A 38 30.22 41.94 16.15
CA HIS A 38 30.40 41.02 17.27
C HIS A 38 29.23 40.02 17.34
N ARG A 39 27.99 40.51 17.12
CA ARG A 39 26.80 39.65 17.03
C ARG A 39 26.90 38.67 15.86
N ALA A 40 27.44 39.10 14.72
CA ALA A 40 27.60 38.24 13.57
C ALA A 40 28.63 37.12 13.83
N VAL A 41 29.77 37.42 14.43
CA VAL A 41 30.77 36.43 14.84
C VAL A 41 30.14 35.43 15.83
N LEU A 42 29.45 35.92 16.85
CA LEU A 42 28.78 35.09 17.85
C LEU A 42 27.70 34.23 17.21
N ALA A 43 26.84 34.79 16.36
CA ALA A 43 25.77 34.08 15.66
C ALA A 43 26.33 32.93 14.77
N TYR A 44 27.40 33.22 14.03
CA TYR A 44 28.02 32.19 13.18
C TYR A 44 28.61 31.06 14.00
N LEU A 45 29.27 31.33 15.11
CA LEU A 45 29.80 30.36 16.04
C LEU A 45 28.71 29.57 16.75
N LEU A 46 27.56 30.18 17.06
CA LEU A 46 26.39 29.48 17.63
C LEU A 46 25.71 28.55 16.61
N LEU A 47 25.59 28.99 15.36
CA LEU A 47 25.06 28.11 14.30
C LEU A 47 26.00 26.94 14.00
N ASN A 48 27.28 27.03 14.37
CA ASN A 48 28.28 25.97 14.28
C ASN A 48 28.79 25.56 15.67
N ALA A 49 27.91 25.55 16.67
CA ALA A 49 28.27 25.26 18.04
C ALA A 49 29.02 23.90 18.16
N ASN A 50 30.02 23.84 19.05
CA ASN A 50 30.84 22.67 19.31
C ASN A 50 31.73 22.19 18.14
N VAL A 51 31.71 22.87 16.99
CA VAL A 51 32.57 22.59 15.84
C VAL A 51 33.69 23.63 15.76
N VAL A 52 34.89 23.22 15.32
CA VAL A 52 35.99 24.15 15.05
C VAL A 52 35.74 24.88 13.74
N VAL A 53 35.59 26.22 13.81
CA VAL A 53 35.36 27.09 12.65
C VAL A 53 36.67 27.73 12.25
N PRO A 54 37.24 27.46 11.07
CA PRO A 54 38.44 28.11 10.56
C PRO A 54 38.27 29.64 10.45
N ALA A 55 39.36 30.39 10.67
CA ALA A 55 39.33 31.82 10.59
C ALA A 55 38.99 32.33 9.18
N GLU A 56 39.40 31.59 8.14
CA GLU A 56 39.07 31.83 6.73
C GLU A 56 37.57 31.68 6.47
N GLN A 57 36.99 30.59 6.96
CA GLN A 57 35.55 30.32 6.85
C GLN A 57 34.71 31.40 7.58
N LEU A 58 35.19 31.84 8.74
CA LEU A 58 34.53 32.92 9.47
C LEU A 58 34.65 34.25 8.72
N ALA A 59 35.80 34.52 8.06
CA ALA A 59 36.00 35.69 7.21
C ALA A 59 35.04 35.66 5.99
N GLU A 60 34.95 34.54 5.33
CA GLU A 60 34.03 34.38 4.20
C GLU A 60 32.56 34.55 4.62
N ALA A 61 32.17 33.99 5.74
CA ALA A 61 30.82 34.16 6.29
C ALA A 61 30.49 35.61 6.58
N LEU A 62 31.43 36.37 7.10
CA LEU A 62 31.20 37.78 7.46
C LEU A 62 31.20 38.72 6.25
N TRP A 63 32.13 38.56 5.30
CA TRP A 63 32.34 39.51 4.22
C TRP A 63 32.12 38.94 2.81
N GLY A 64 31.87 37.67 2.67
CA GLY A 64 31.76 37.02 1.37
C GLY A 64 33.06 37.00 0.58
N GLY A 65 32.99 37.06 -0.73
CA GLY A 65 34.17 37.05 -1.61
C GLY A 65 35.12 38.26 -1.51
N ASN A 66 34.82 39.28 -0.71
CA ASN A 66 35.64 40.51 -0.56
C ASN A 66 36.03 40.78 0.92
N PRO A 67 36.80 39.93 1.56
CA PRO A 67 37.27 40.16 2.92
C PRO A 67 38.26 41.36 2.96
N PRO A 68 38.20 42.25 3.99
CA PRO A 68 39.16 43.33 4.16
C PRO A 68 40.57 42.80 4.39
N THR A 69 41.60 43.56 4.00
CA THR A 69 43.01 43.16 4.14
C THR A 69 43.42 42.74 5.55
N ARG A 70 42.68 43.17 6.58
CA ARG A 70 42.92 42.84 8.01
C ARG A 70 41.77 41.95 8.59
N ALA A 71 41.08 41.16 7.77
CA ALA A 71 39.97 40.33 8.23
C ALA A 71 40.31 39.43 9.41
N ARG A 72 41.43 38.74 9.40
CA ARG A 72 41.89 37.91 10.53
C ARG A 72 42.07 38.69 11.80
N THR A 73 42.70 39.88 11.75
CA THR A 73 42.87 40.74 12.90
C THR A 73 41.54 41.24 13.46
N GLN A 74 40.60 41.58 12.60
CA GLN A 74 39.25 42.01 13.01
C GLN A 74 38.50 40.86 13.71
N ILE A 75 38.59 39.64 13.21
CA ILE A 75 38.02 38.43 13.85
C ILE A 75 38.67 38.22 15.21
N GLN A 76 40.00 38.31 15.33
CA GLN A 76 40.71 38.17 16.60
C GLN A 76 40.25 39.22 17.62
N VAL A 77 40.05 40.46 17.20
CA VAL A 77 39.49 41.51 18.04
C VAL A 77 38.06 41.19 18.50
N CYS A 78 37.22 40.73 17.61
CA CYS A 78 35.86 40.28 17.94
C CYS A 78 35.87 39.14 18.97
N VAL A 79 36.67 38.11 18.74
CA VAL A 79 36.85 36.97 19.65
C VAL A 79 37.38 37.40 21.00
N SER A 80 38.42 38.27 21.04
CA SER A 80 38.97 38.85 22.28
C SER A 80 37.94 39.61 23.07
N ARG A 81 37.09 40.41 22.39
CA ARG A 81 35.99 41.18 23.03
C ARG A 81 34.90 40.24 23.57
N LEU A 82 34.53 39.19 22.85
CA LEU A 82 33.59 38.19 23.35
C LEU A 82 34.12 37.48 24.58
N ARG A 83 35.39 37.16 24.63
CA ARG A 83 36.05 36.55 25.80
C ARG A 83 36.06 37.52 26.99
N GLN A 84 36.42 38.80 26.78
CA GLN A 84 36.41 39.82 27.81
C GLN A 84 35.02 40.11 28.36
N ALA A 85 33.98 39.91 27.51
CA ALA A 85 32.60 40.05 27.91
C ALA A 85 32.09 38.88 28.79
N GLY A 86 32.84 37.77 28.94
CA GLY A 86 32.53 36.64 29.81
C GLY A 86 32.61 35.26 29.13
N ALA A 87 32.79 35.20 27.81
CA ALA A 87 32.85 33.89 27.08
C ALA A 87 34.28 33.24 27.09
N ALA A 88 35.15 33.58 28.02
CA ALA A 88 36.57 33.17 28.03
C ALA A 88 36.72 31.64 28.06
N ASP A 89 35.98 30.97 28.94
CA ASP A 89 36.08 29.51 29.15
C ASP A 89 35.34 28.68 28.09
N LEU A 90 34.42 29.30 27.36
CA LEU A 90 33.55 28.65 26.36
C LEU A 90 34.06 28.85 24.94
N LEU A 91 34.79 29.91 24.65
CA LEU A 91 35.34 30.24 23.32
C LEU A 91 36.81 29.92 23.21
N ALA A 92 37.14 28.72 22.79
CA ALA A 92 38.53 28.23 22.65
C ALA A 92 39.13 28.63 21.29
N SER A 93 40.46 28.99 21.30
CA SER A 93 41.27 29.04 20.08
C SER A 93 41.97 27.69 19.94
N THR A 94 41.85 27.06 18.77
CA THR A 94 42.52 25.82 18.41
C THR A 94 43.46 26.07 17.25
N ALA A 95 44.38 25.12 16.95
CA ALA A 95 45.30 25.22 15.82
C ALA A 95 44.58 25.40 14.45
N GLY A 96 43.28 25.01 14.35
CA GLY A 96 42.47 25.10 13.13
C GLY A 96 41.45 26.24 13.10
N GLY A 97 41.30 27.06 14.18
CA GLY A 97 40.27 28.11 14.21
C GLY A 97 39.71 28.38 15.62
N TYR A 98 38.39 28.67 15.66
CA TYR A 98 37.68 28.99 16.91
C TYR A 98 36.57 27.97 17.14
N ARG A 99 36.41 27.57 18.41
CA ARG A 99 35.29 26.69 18.84
C ARG A 99 34.56 27.33 20.01
N LEU A 100 33.26 27.50 19.85
CA LEU A 100 32.37 27.88 20.95
C LEU A 100 31.69 26.61 21.49
N THR A 101 31.94 26.28 22.75
CA THR A 101 31.36 25.10 23.41
C THR A 101 30.08 25.50 24.13
N VAL A 102 28.96 24.91 23.74
CA VAL A 102 27.62 25.24 24.25
C VAL A 102 26.87 23.92 24.49
N SER A 103 26.09 23.84 25.56
CA SER A 103 25.18 22.75 25.77
C SER A 103 23.95 22.86 24.85
N SER A 104 23.56 21.77 24.19
CA SER A 104 22.38 21.75 23.31
C SER A 104 21.09 22.09 24.03
N SER A 105 21.01 21.98 25.36
CA SER A 105 19.87 22.38 26.17
C SER A 105 19.83 23.87 26.46
N GLU A 106 20.91 24.62 26.17
CA GLU A 106 21.05 26.08 26.43
C GLU A 106 20.98 26.92 25.15
N LEU A 107 20.94 26.27 23.95
CA LEU A 107 20.88 26.95 22.66
C LEU A 107 19.47 26.81 22.07
N ASP A 108 18.79 27.92 21.81
CA ASP A 108 17.38 27.97 21.42
C ASP A 108 17.08 27.20 20.12
N ILE A 109 17.97 27.18 19.13
CA ILE A 109 17.82 26.45 17.90
C ILE A 109 17.91 24.92 18.11
N ASP A 110 18.78 24.45 19.00
CA ASP A 110 18.94 23.03 19.29
C ASP A 110 17.71 22.50 20.03
N VAL A 111 17.20 23.28 20.96
CA VAL A 111 15.94 22.98 21.66
C VAL A 111 14.76 22.97 20.68
N PHE A 112 14.67 23.96 19.78
CA PHE A 112 13.66 24.01 18.73
C PHE A 112 13.69 22.74 17.85
N ASN A 113 14.88 22.34 17.39
CA ASN A 113 15.07 21.14 16.57
C ASN A 113 14.70 19.86 17.33
N THR A 114 15.04 19.80 18.61
CA THR A 114 14.69 18.65 19.47
C THR A 114 13.18 18.54 19.66
N LEU A 115 12.50 19.65 19.99
CA LEU A 115 11.05 19.67 20.18
C LEU A 115 10.28 19.32 18.89
N THR A 116 10.71 19.87 17.75
CA THR A 116 10.09 19.57 16.45
C THR A 116 10.33 18.13 16.02
N ALA A 117 11.49 17.54 16.29
CA ALA A 117 11.77 16.14 16.03
C ALA A 117 10.92 15.21 16.92
N GLN A 118 10.78 15.54 18.21
CA GLN A 118 9.91 14.79 19.12
C GLN A 118 8.44 14.86 18.72
N ALA A 119 7.98 16.02 18.26
CA ALA A 119 6.60 16.22 17.83
C ALA A 119 6.20 15.31 16.66
N ARG A 120 7.11 15.01 15.73
CA ARG A 120 6.85 14.14 14.59
C ARG A 120 6.52 12.69 14.96
N HIS A 121 6.94 12.26 16.14
CA HIS A 121 6.71 10.89 16.63
C HIS A 121 5.71 10.83 17.79
N ALA A 122 5.22 11.99 18.25
CA ALA A 122 4.28 12.11 19.36
C ALA A 122 2.82 11.96 18.90
N PRO A 123 1.89 11.53 19.78
CA PRO A 123 0.46 11.60 19.52
C PRO A 123 0.01 13.05 19.25
N PRO A 124 -1.05 13.27 18.44
CA PRO A 124 -1.43 14.63 17.99
C PRO A 124 -1.59 15.68 19.11
N ALA A 125 -2.16 15.31 20.25
CA ALA A 125 -2.32 16.23 21.36
C ALA A 125 -0.97 16.66 21.95
N GLN A 126 -0.04 15.74 22.11
CA GLN A 126 1.32 16.02 22.59
C GLN A 126 2.15 16.72 21.52
N ALA A 127 1.96 16.40 20.23
CA ALA A 127 2.62 17.08 19.12
C ALA A 127 2.26 18.58 19.11
N VAL A 128 0.98 18.93 19.30
CA VAL A 128 0.52 20.32 19.42
C VAL A 128 1.24 21.04 20.57
N GLU A 129 1.38 20.42 21.72
CA GLU A 129 2.08 21.00 22.87
C GLU A 129 3.57 21.24 22.56
N LEU A 130 4.25 20.24 22.01
CA LEU A 130 5.68 20.32 21.66
C LEU A 130 5.94 21.38 20.58
N LEU A 131 5.09 21.44 19.53
CA LEU A 131 5.23 22.42 18.45
C LEU A 131 4.94 23.85 18.94
N ASN A 132 3.96 24.03 19.81
CA ASN A 132 3.71 25.35 20.45
C ASN A 132 4.88 25.79 21.33
N GLN A 133 5.50 24.88 22.09
CA GLN A 133 6.70 25.16 22.86
C GLN A 133 7.88 25.53 21.94
N ALA A 134 8.07 24.79 20.82
CA ALA A 134 9.12 25.12 19.84
C ALA A 134 8.90 26.48 19.20
N LEU A 135 7.69 26.78 18.75
CA LEU A 135 7.36 28.09 18.14
C LEU A 135 7.44 29.26 19.12
N ALA A 136 7.20 29.03 20.41
CA ALA A 136 7.36 30.07 21.45
C ALA A 136 8.82 30.51 21.67
N LEU A 137 9.80 29.75 21.22
CA LEU A 137 11.22 30.16 21.26
C LEU A 137 11.54 31.30 20.28
N TRP A 138 10.66 31.54 19.30
CA TRP A 138 10.86 32.60 18.30
C TRP A 138 10.44 33.99 18.85
N ARG A 139 11.42 34.90 18.93
CA ARG A 139 11.24 36.24 19.50
C ARG A 139 11.24 37.36 18.45
N GLY A 140 11.22 36.96 17.14
CA GLY A 140 11.25 37.88 16.02
C GLY A 140 12.02 37.31 14.83
N PRO A 141 12.47 38.17 13.89
CA PRO A 141 13.29 37.70 12.78
C PRO A 141 14.59 37.06 13.28
N ALA A 142 14.90 35.83 12.77
CA ALA A 142 16.12 35.14 13.19
C ALA A 142 17.38 35.98 12.89
N LEU A 143 18.37 35.86 13.77
CA LEU A 143 19.66 36.56 13.67
C LEU A 143 19.53 38.11 13.65
N ALA A 144 18.46 38.66 14.12
CA ALA A 144 18.26 40.11 14.13
C ALA A 144 19.39 40.83 14.89
N GLY A 145 19.87 41.92 14.30
CA GLY A 145 20.97 42.72 14.84
C GLY A 145 22.38 42.20 14.51
N ALA A 146 22.52 41.05 13.82
CA ALA A 146 23.77 40.58 13.24
C ALA A 146 23.95 41.16 11.83
N SER A 147 25.20 41.39 11.37
CA SER A 147 25.51 41.87 10.02
C SER A 147 26.66 41.02 9.40
N GLY A 148 26.39 40.40 8.25
CA GLY A 148 27.37 39.53 7.56
C GLY A 148 26.77 38.88 6.34
N ALA A 149 27.57 38.45 5.38
CA ALA A 149 27.12 37.87 4.14
C ALA A 149 26.27 36.57 4.36
N PHE A 150 26.57 35.82 5.42
CA PHE A 150 25.82 34.59 5.74
C PHE A 150 24.44 34.84 6.33
N VAL A 151 24.18 36.05 6.92
CA VAL A 151 23.01 36.32 7.75
C VAL A 151 21.72 36.15 6.97
N THR A 152 21.64 36.66 5.75
CA THR A 152 20.44 36.58 4.90
C THR A 152 20.09 35.11 4.58
N ALA A 153 21.06 34.31 4.17
CA ALA A 153 20.85 32.91 3.83
C ALA A 153 20.51 32.04 5.06
N ALA A 154 21.22 32.29 6.19
CA ALA A 154 20.95 31.58 7.44
C ALA A 154 19.58 31.94 8.02
N ALA A 155 19.19 33.21 8.01
CA ALA A 155 17.88 33.65 8.46
C ALA A 155 16.75 33.10 7.58
N ALA A 156 16.94 33.01 6.26
CA ALA A 156 15.97 32.43 5.36
C ALA A 156 15.78 30.91 5.62
N ASN A 157 16.87 30.18 5.89
CA ASN A 157 16.80 28.76 6.26
C ASN A 157 16.05 28.57 7.59
N LEU A 158 16.38 29.34 8.60
CA LEU A 158 15.70 29.28 9.89
C LEU A 158 14.21 29.65 9.76
N HIS A 159 13.87 30.66 8.96
CA HIS A 159 12.48 30.99 8.65
C HIS A 159 11.74 29.81 7.97
N GLY A 160 12.39 29.11 7.03
CA GLY A 160 11.86 27.91 6.43
C GLY A 160 11.54 26.81 7.45
N GLN A 161 12.42 26.61 8.44
CA GLN A 161 12.19 25.65 9.54
C GLN A 161 11.01 26.08 10.43
N LYS A 162 10.87 27.39 10.72
CA LYS A 162 9.71 27.92 11.43
C LYS A 162 8.39 27.63 10.70
N LEU A 163 8.36 27.87 9.39
CA LEU A 163 7.18 27.59 8.56
C LEU A 163 6.82 26.11 8.55
N SER A 164 7.83 25.23 8.44
CA SER A 164 7.60 23.80 8.51
C SER A 164 7.03 23.34 9.87
N ALA A 165 7.47 23.97 10.97
CA ALA A 165 6.90 23.70 12.29
C ALA A 165 5.44 24.19 12.40
N HIS A 166 5.06 25.32 11.77
CA HIS A 166 3.66 25.74 11.68
C HIS A 166 2.83 24.77 10.84
N GLU A 167 3.35 24.31 9.70
CA GLU A 167 2.67 23.31 8.86
C GLU A 167 2.42 22.00 9.63
N ASP A 168 3.42 21.52 10.37
CA ASP A 168 3.31 20.32 11.20
C ASP A 168 2.31 20.53 12.38
N LEU A 169 2.25 21.74 12.94
CA LEU A 169 1.27 22.11 13.96
C LEU A 169 -0.17 22.06 13.41
N PHE A 170 -0.41 22.60 12.21
CA PHE A 170 -1.76 22.56 11.63
C PHE A 170 -2.17 21.14 11.25
N ASP A 171 -1.25 20.30 10.80
CA ASP A 171 -1.56 18.89 10.57
C ASP A 171 -1.93 18.16 11.87
N ALA A 172 -1.25 18.46 12.98
CA ALA A 172 -1.59 17.93 14.30
C ALA A 172 -2.95 18.47 14.83
N GLU A 173 -3.25 19.75 14.62
CA GLU A 173 -4.55 20.36 14.95
C GLU A 173 -5.70 19.76 14.10
N PHE A 174 -5.44 19.47 12.82
CA PHE A 174 -6.41 18.79 11.94
C PHE A 174 -6.67 17.36 12.40
N ALA A 175 -5.66 16.65 12.87
CA ALA A 175 -5.82 15.32 13.45
C ALA A 175 -6.70 15.33 14.70
N LEU A 176 -6.75 16.46 15.42
CA LEU A 176 -7.64 16.70 16.57
C LEU A 176 -9.03 17.26 16.16
N GLY A 177 -9.29 17.42 14.86
CA GLY A 177 -10.57 17.95 14.36
C GLY A 177 -10.74 19.47 14.47
N ARG A 178 -9.70 20.24 14.79
CA ARG A 178 -9.75 21.67 15.07
C ARG A 178 -9.61 22.55 13.82
N HIS A 179 -10.27 22.19 12.72
CA HIS A 179 -10.14 22.82 11.41
C HIS A 179 -10.59 24.29 11.40
N ALA A 180 -11.73 24.60 12.01
CA ALA A 180 -12.29 25.94 12.02
C ALA A 180 -11.36 26.94 12.73
N ALA A 181 -10.72 26.56 13.82
CA ALA A 181 -9.79 27.39 14.55
C ALA A 181 -8.49 27.70 13.80
N ALA A 182 -8.07 26.76 12.92
CA ALA A 182 -6.83 26.89 12.14
C ALA A 182 -6.98 27.82 10.92
N ALA A 183 -8.19 28.09 10.43
CA ALA A 183 -8.39 28.81 9.18
C ALA A 183 -7.87 30.26 9.20
N ALA A 184 -8.04 30.99 10.30
CA ALA A 184 -7.56 32.39 10.42
C ALA A 184 -6.02 32.49 10.48
N PRO A 185 -5.32 31.75 11.36
CA PRO A 185 -3.85 31.73 11.38
C PRO A 185 -3.22 31.24 10.05
N LEU A 186 -3.83 30.25 9.40
CA LEU A 186 -3.37 29.78 8.09
C LEU A 186 -3.47 30.84 7.00
N ARG A 187 -4.55 31.66 7.04
CA ARG A 187 -4.74 32.76 6.08
C ARG A 187 -3.67 33.83 6.26
N GLU A 188 -3.32 34.19 7.50
CA GLU A 188 -2.27 35.15 7.81
C GLU A 188 -0.90 34.65 7.33
N LEU A 189 -0.53 33.41 7.66
CA LEU A 189 0.74 32.82 7.24
C LEU A 189 0.85 32.67 5.72
N LEU A 190 -0.25 32.32 5.03
CA LEU A 190 -0.27 32.23 3.58
C LEU A 190 -0.17 33.60 2.91
N ALA A 191 -0.71 34.64 3.51
CA ALA A 191 -0.57 36.02 3.01
C ALA A 191 0.89 36.48 3.05
N GLU A 192 1.64 36.12 4.09
CA GLU A 192 3.07 36.39 4.23
C GLU A 192 3.95 35.50 3.34
N ASN A 193 3.48 34.27 3.03
CA ASN A 193 4.23 33.23 2.30
C ASN A 193 3.41 32.69 1.12
N PRO A 194 3.11 33.51 0.09
CA PRO A 194 2.09 33.22 -0.93
C PRO A 194 2.43 32.02 -1.86
N TRP A 195 3.68 31.58 -1.93
CA TRP A 195 4.12 30.45 -2.75
C TRP A 195 4.21 29.13 -1.97
N ARG A 196 3.79 29.11 -0.69
CA ARG A 196 3.87 27.93 0.14
C ARG A 196 2.63 27.03 -0.08
N GLU A 197 2.75 26.10 -1.00
CA GLU A 197 1.64 25.26 -1.44
C GLU A 197 1.03 24.38 -0.32
N ARG A 198 1.87 23.92 0.65
CA ARG A 198 1.37 23.14 1.80
C ARG A 198 0.44 23.98 2.68
N LEU A 199 0.77 25.23 2.96
CA LEU A 199 -0.12 26.14 3.70
C LEU A 199 -1.43 26.41 2.92
N ALA A 200 -1.36 26.57 1.60
CA ALA A 200 -2.54 26.74 0.76
C ALA A 200 -3.43 25.50 0.80
N ALA A 201 -2.88 24.30 0.69
CA ALA A 201 -3.61 23.04 0.78
C ALA A 201 -4.24 22.85 2.17
N GLN A 202 -3.53 23.19 3.23
CA GLN A 202 -4.06 23.16 4.60
C GLN A 202 -5.19 24.15 4.80
N LEU A 203 -5.08 25.38 4.29
CA LEU A 203 -6.15 26.39 4.35
C LEU A 203 -7.38 25.93 3.56
N MET A 204 -7.20 25.38 2.36
CA MET A 204 -8.29 24.81 1.57
C MET A 204 -9.00 23.70 2.33
N THR A 205 -8.25 22.83 2.99
CA THR A 205 -8.80 21.73 3.80
C THR A 205 -9.59 22.29 5.00
N ALA A 206 -9.06 23.25 5.71
CA ALA A 206 -9.71 23.90 6.85
C ALA A 206 -11.04 24.57 6.44
N LEU A 207 -11.03 25.33 5.35
CA LEU A 207 -12.22 26.01 4.81
C LEU A 207 -13.27 25.01 4.31
N ALA A 208 -12.89 24.01 3.53
CA ALA A 208 -13.80 23.00 3.02
C ALA A 208 -14.51 22.24 4.14
N ARG A 209 -13.76 21.85 5.18
CA ARG A 209 -14.31 21.18 6.37
C ARG A 209 -15.17 22.09 7.26
N SER A 210 -15.00 23.39 7.14
CA SER A 210 -15.85 24.38 7.80
C SER A 210 -17.08 24.77 6.94
N GLY A 211 -17.34 24.06 5.84
CA GLY A 211 -18.48 24.31 4.94
C GLY A 211 -18.25 25.44 3.94
N GLN A 212 -17.06 26.00 3.86
CA GLN A 212 -16.72 27.17 3.01
C GLN A 212 -16.04 26.72 1.71
N GLN A 213 -16.64 25.79 0.98
CA GLN A 213 -16.09 25.16 -0.23
C GLN A 213 -15.70 26.16 -1.32
N ALA A 214 -16.55 27.17 -1.56
CA ALA A 214 -16.29 28.20 -2.58
C ALA A 214 -15.06 29.04 -2.24
N GLU A 215 -14.80 29.28 -0.95
CA GLU A 215 -13.61 30.00 -0.49
C GLU A 215 -12.36 29.16 -0.59
N ALA A 216 -12.44 27.87 -0.30
CA ALA A 216 -11.35 26.93 -0.51
C ALA A 216 -10.90 26.92 -1.98
N LEU A 217 -11.84 26.86 -2.93
CA LEU A 217 -11.50 26.89 -4.37
C LEU A 217 -10.92 28.26 -4.81
N ARG A 218 -11.34 29.36 -4.17
CA ARG A 218 -10.73 30.69 -4.42
C ARG A 218 -9.26 30.72 -3.97
N VAL A 219 -8.93 30.12 -2.83
CA VAL A 219 -7.53 30.01 -2.36
C VAL A 219 -6.68 29.25 -3.38
N TYR A 220 -7.18 28.13 -3.93
CA TYR A 220 -6.48 27.41 -4.98
C TYR A 220 -6.18 28.27 -6.20
N GLU A 221 -7.22 28.96 -6.72
CA GLU A 221 -7.08 29.76 -7.93
C GLU A 221 -6.13 30.96 -7.73
N GLN A 222 -6.15 31.59 -6.55
CA GLN A 222 -5.21 32.66 -6.20
C GLN A 222 -3.77 32.15 -6.13
N THR A 223 -3.55 30.99 -5.47
CA THR A 223 -2.22 30.40 -5.37
C THR A 223 -1.72 29.95 -6.74
N ARG A 224 -2.57 29.30 -7.56
CA ARG A 224 -2.24 28.90 -8.93
C ARG A 224 -1.80 30.08 -9.80
N ARG A 225 -2.53 31.20 -9.74
CA ARG A 225 -2.17 32.41 -10.49
C ARG A 225 -0.82 32.96 -10.06
N ARG A 226 -0.58 33.09 -8.76
CA ARG A 226 0.68 33.57 -8.23
C ARG A 226 1.86 32.69 -8.62
N LEU A 227 1.71 31.34 -8.53
CA LEU A 227 2.74 30.40 -8.99
C LEU A 227 3.05 30.57 -10.48
N ALA A 228 2.02 30.79 -11.32
CA ALA A 228 2.19 30.99 -12.75
C ALA A 228 2.78 32.36 -13.09
N GLU A 229 2.33 33.44 -12.46
CA GLU A 229 2.74 34.81 -12.75
C GLU A 229 4.13 35.12 -12.19
N ASP A 230 4.42 34.70 -10.94
CA ASP A 230 5.66 35.05 -10.25
C ASP A 230 6.80 34.07 -10.52
N LEU A 231 6.49 32.77 -10.70
CA LEU A 231 7.49 31.71 -10.80
C LEU A 231 7.42 30.90 -12.11
N GLY A 232 6.38 31.08 -12.93
CA GLY A 232 6.19 30.35 -14.20
C GLY A 232 5.89 28.87 -14.02
N VAL A 233 5.46 28.43 -12.83
CA VAL A 233 5.21 27.00 -12.52
C VAL A 233 3.72 26.71 -12.29
N GLN A 234 3.33 25.46 -12.49
CA GLN A 234 1.98 24.98 -12.15
C GLN A 234 1.96 24.45 -10.71
N PRO A 235 0.80 24.44 -10.05
CA PRO A 235 0.64 23.87 -8.71
C PRO A 235 1.17 22.44 -8.62
N GLY A 236 1.84 22.12 -7.51
CA GLY A 236 2.33 20.79 -7.22
C GLY A 236 1.20 19.78 -6.95
N ALA A 237 1.54 18.50 -6.98
CA ALA A 237 0.59 17.39 -6.89
C ALA A 237 -0.31 17.47 -5.65
N GLN A 238 0.22 17.84 -4.49
CA GLN A 238 -0.53 17.90 -3.24
C GLN A 238 -1.63 18.97 -3.27
N LEU A 239 -1.34 20.14 -3.81
CA LEU A 239 -2.31 21.23 -3.92
C LEU A 239 -3.40 20.91 -4.97
N ALA A 240 -3.01 20.31 -6.09
CA ALA A 240 -3.93 19.85 -7.13
C ALA A 240 -4.85 18.72 -6.63
N GLU A 241 -4.32 17.77 -5.85
CA GLU A 241 -5.10 16.71 -5.23
C GLU A 241 -6.12 17.27 -4.22
N THR A 242 -5.69 18.23 -3.40
CA THR A 242 -6.59 18.91 -2.46
C THR A 242 -7.73 19.62 -3.19
N GLN A 243 -7.48 20.26 -4.33
CA GLN A 243 -8.53 20.83 -5.17
C GLN A 243 -9.54 19.77 -5.62
N LEU A 244 -9.06 18.62 -6.12
CA LEU A 244 -9.93 17.53 -6.56
C LEU A 244 -10.80 16.98 -5.42
N LEU A 245 -10.24 16.85 -4.22
CA LEU A 245 -10.99 16.42 -3.03
C LEU A 245 -12.07 17.44 -2.66
N VAL A 246 -11.78 18.74 -2.73
CA VAL A 246 -12.75 19.81 -2.48
C VAL A 246 -13.86 19.81 -3.54
N LEU A 247 -13.53 19.65 -4.83
CA LEU A 247 -14.50 19.60 -5.93
C LEU A 247 -15.44 18.40 -5.82
N ARG A 248 -14.92 17.24 -5.43
CA ARG A 248 -15.68 15.98 -5.27
C ARG A 248 -16.51 15.94 -3.99
N GLN A 249 -16.47 16.99 -3.17
CA GLN A 249 -17.07 17.01 -1.83
C GLN A 249 -16.60 15.84 -0.92
N GLN A 250 -15.46 15.27 -1.23
CA GLN A 250 -14.82 14.16 -0.50
C GLN A 250 -13.91 14.64 0.63
N VAL A 251 -13.88 15.92 0.91
CA VAL A 251 -13.26 16.48 2.13
C VAL A 251 -14.17 16.17 3.34
N HIS A 252 -14.64 14.93 3.40
CA HIS A 252 -15.23 14.42 4.64
C HIS A 252 -14.10 14.22 5.64
N SER A 253 -14.34 14.55 6.89
CA SER A 253 -13.43 14.20 7.95
C SER A 253 -13.01 12.75 7.76
N PRO A 254 -11.73 12.41 7.64
CA PRO A 254 -11.31 11.22 8.31
C PRO A 254 -11.71 11.53 9.77
N ARG A 255 -12.62 10.77 10.36
CA ARG A 255 -12.52 10.51 11.81
C ARG A 255 -11.03 10.45 12.10
N PRO A 256 -10.56 11.09 13.19
CA PRO A 256 -9.16 10.98 13.51
C PRO A 256 -8.82 9.51 13.35
N VAL A 257 -7.98 9.20 12.36
CA VAL A 257 -7.21 7.98 12.36
C VAL A 257 -6.26 8.24 13.52
N GLN A 258 -6.77 7.95 14.72
CA GLN A 258 -5.88 7.42 15.74
C GLN A 258 -5.09 6.34 14.98
N PRO A 259 -3.82 6.06 15.31
CA PRO A 259 -3.22 4.78 15.03
C PRO A 259 -4.04 3.75 15.82
N GLY A 260 -5.26 3.59 15.48
CA GLY A 260 -6.26 2.70 15.98
C GLY A 260 -6.43 1.66 14.91
N GLY A 261 -6.17 0.42 15.27
CA GLY A 261 -6.25 -0.74 14.44
C GLY A 261 -7.54 -0.84 13.63
N PRO A 262 -7.66 -1.85 12.81
CA PRO A 262 -8.79 -2.05 11.91
C PRO A 262 -10.14 -1.97 12.66
N ALA A 263 -11.13 -1.27 12.10
CA ALA A 263 -12.48 -1.13 12.66
C ALA A 263 -13.50 -1.82 11.72
N GLN A 264 -13.50 -3.16 11.72
CA GLN A 264 -14.24 -3.96 10.73
C GLN A 264 -15.56 -4.53 11.23
N LEU A 265 -15.98 -4.22 12.46
CA LEU A 265 -17.26 -4.74 12.97
C LEU A 265 -18.43 -4.28 12.10
N PRO A 266 -19.37 -5.18 11.75
CA PRO A 266 -20.63 -4.80 11.15
C PRO A 266 -21.41 -3.83 12.05
N ALA A 267 -22.36 -3.08 11.46
CA ALA A 267 -23.19 -2.12 12.19
C ALA A 267 -23.96 -2.79 13.35
N ASP A 268 -24.03 -2.10 14.49
CA ASP A 268 -24.86 -2.54 15.62
C ASP A 268 -26.34 -2.52 15.26
N LEU A 269 -27.06 -3.56 15.64
CA LEU A 269 -28.48 -3.69 15.35
C LEU A 269 -29.31 -2.87 16.35
N SER A 270 -29.89 -1.76 15.92
CA SER A 270 -30.76 -0.92 16.72
C SER A 270 -31.99 -1.67 17.27
N THR A 271 -32.41 -2.72 16.57
CA THR A 271 -33.55 -3.57 16.94
C THR A 271 -33.19 -4.76 17.82
N PHE A 272 -31.94 -4.89 18.28
CA PHE A 272 -31.54 -5.96 19.20
C PHE A 272 -32.36 -5.87 20.50
N THR A 273 -32.91 -7.00 20.94
CA THR A 273 -33.83 -7.06 22.09
C THR A 273 -33.59 -8.34 22.88
N GLY A 274 -33.69 -8.24 24.22
CA GLY A 274 -33.49 -9.36 25.11
C GLY A 274 -32.05 -9.75 25.31
N ARG A 275 -31.80 -10.97 25.76
CA ARG A 275 -30.48 -11.57 25.97
C ARG A 275 -29.62 -10.91 27.05
N GLY A 276 -30.22 -10.21 28.02
CA GLY A 276 -29.47 -9.55 29.09
C GLY A 276 -28.64 -10.52 29.93
N GLU A 277 -29.24 -11.65 30.35
CA GLU A 277 -28.56 -12.72 31.12
C GLU A 277 -27.45 -13.38 30.28
N THR A 278 -27.70 -13.56 28.99
CA THR A 278 -26.72 -14.14 28.05
C THR A 278 -25.50 -13.21 27.87
N LEU A 279 -25.72 -11.90 27.75
CA LEU A 279 -24.63 -10.90 27.69
C LEU A 279 -23.84 -10.85 28.99
N SER A 280 -24.52 -10.92 30.18
CA SER A 280 -23.84 -10.98 31.46
C SER A 280 -22.99 -12.26 31.62
N THR A 281 -23.48 -13.39 31.09
CA THR A 281 -22.71 -14.65 31.04
C THR A 281 -21.47 -14.52 30.17
N LEU A 282 -21.59 -13.87 29.02
CA LEU A 282 -20.44 -13.58 28.12
C LEU A 282 -19.42 -12.66 28.79
N ASP A 283 -19.87 -11.65 29.54
CA ASP A 283 -18.97 -10.75 30.29
C ASP A 283 -18.21 -11.48 31.39
N ALA A 284 -18.84 -12.47 32.05
CA ALA A 284 -18.21 -13.31 33.07
C ALA A 284 -17.13 -14.25 32.47
N MET A 285 -17.18 -14.54 31.16
CA MET A 285 -16.19 -15.35 30.47
C MET A 285 -14.89 -14.59 30.17
N LEU A 286 -14.83 -13.26 30.33
CA LEU A 286 -13.66 -12.43 29.96
C LEU A 286 -12.45 -12.51 30.90
N GLY A 287 -12.54 -13.25 32.01
CA GLY A 287 -11.51 -13.24 33.09
C GLY A 287 -10.27 -14.12 32.84
N ARG A 288 -10.05 -14.71 31.67
CA ARG A 288 -8.92 -15.64 31.35
C ARG A 288 -7.93 -15.07 30.38
N ALA A 289 -6.69 -15.65 30.35
CA ALA A 289 -5.49 -15.15 29.62
C ALA A 289 -5.70 -15.32 28.13
N THR A 290 -6.34 -15.38 27.31
CA THR A 290 -6.65 -15.38 25.86
C THR A 290 -8.05 -15.94 25.64
N PRO A 291 -9.07 -15.16 25.87
CA PRO A 291 -10.42 -15.69 25.78
C PRO A 291 -10.79 -15.96 24.33
N VAL A 292 -11.07 -17.24 24.04
CA VAL A 292 -11.77 -17.66 22.83
C VAL A 292 -13.18 -18.04 23.25
N VAL A 293 -14.17 -17.32 22.73
CA VAL A 293 -15.58 -17.57 23.06
C VAL A 293 -16.33 -18.06 21.83
N ALA A 294 -16.85 -19.27 21.89
CA ALA A 294 -17.64 -19.88 20.84
C ALA A 294 -19.14 -19.76 21.16
N ILE A 295 -19.88 -18.98 20.39
CA ILE A 295 -21.33 -18.86 20.46
C ILE A 295 -21.93 -19.85 19.45
N VAL A 296 -22.48 -20.95 19.94
CA VAL A 296 -23.03 -22.03 19.11
C VAL A 296 -24.55 -22.11 19.26
N GLY A 297 -25.24 -22.68 18.25
CA GLY A 297 -26.67 -22.84 18.27
C GLY A 297 -27.29 -23.02 16.89
N THR A 298 -28.57 -23.22 16.81
CA THR A 298 -29.30 -23.45 15.58
C THR A 298 -29.25 -22.24 14.64
N ALA A 299 -29.60 -22.50 13.37
CA ALA A 299 -29.69 -21.42 12.38
C ALA A 299 -30.84 -20.45 12.74
N GLY A 300 -30.62 -19.14 12.53
CA GLY A 300 -31.64 -18.13 12.79
C GLY A 300 -31.85 -17.72 14.25
N VAL A 301 -31.13 -18.35 15.21
CA VAL A 301 -31.25 -18.11 16.68
C VAL A 301 -30.65 -16.77 17.15
N GLY A 302 -29.94 -16.05 16.28
CA GLY A 302 -29.39 -14.74 16.57
C GLY A 302 -27.91 -14.73 17.05
N LYS A 303 -27.11 -15.77 16.77
CA LYS A 303 -25.67 -15.84 17.16
C LYS A 303 -24.87 -14.65 16.68
N THR A 304 -24.93 -14.35 15.39
CA THR A 304 -24.23 -13.21 14.76
C THR A 304 -24.68 -11.89 15.38
N ALA A 305 -25.99 -11.71 15.58
CA ALA A 305 -26.54 -10.50 16.20
C ALA A 305 -26.04 -10.29 17.62
N LEU A 306 -26.01 -11.37 18.44
CA LEU A 306 -25.48 -11.33 19.80
C LEU A 306 -23.98 -11.05 19.80
N ALA A 307 -23.21 -11.72 18.95
CA ALA A 307 -21.76 -11.52 18.83
C ALA A 307 -21.39 -10.08 18.42
N ILE A 308 -22.10 -9.51 17.43
CA ILE A 308 -21.92 -8.12 17.03
C ILE A 308 -22.27 -7.16 18.16
N LYS A 309 -23.40 -7.38 18.84
CA LYS A 309 -23.83 -6.56 19.98
C LYS A 309 -22.80 -6.54 21.09
N TRP A 310 -22.34 -7.72 21.48
CA TRP A 310 -21.32 -7.87 22.52
C TRP A 310 -19.97 -7.27 22.09
N ALA A 311 -19.54 -7.50 20.84
CA ALA A 311 -18.34 -6.92 20.29
C ALA A 311 -18.35 -5.38 20.34
N HIS A 312 -19.50 -4.75 20.03
CA HIS A 312 -19.66 -3.29 20.14
C HIS A 312 -19.57 -2.79 21.60
N GLN A 313 -20.08 -3.53 22.57
CA GLN A 313 -19.95 -3.18 24.00
C GLN A 313 -18.49 -3.24 24.45
N LEU A 314 -17.71 -4.18 23.94
CA LEU A 314 -16.30 -4.39 24.28
C LEU A 314 -15.32 -3.51 23.49
N ARG A 315 -15.78 -2.80 22.46
CA ARG A 315 -14.92 -2.05 21.54
C ARG A 315 -13.90 -1.13 22.23
N GLN A 316 -14.28 -0.50 23.35
CA GLN A 316 -13.40 0.40 24.09
C GLN A 316 -12.29 -0.32 24.88
N ARG A 317 -12.41 -1.62 25.13
CA ARG A 317 -11.38 -2.43 25.82
C ARG A 317 -10.30 -2.93 24.86
N TYR A 318 -10.61 -3.03 23.54
CA TYR A 318 -9.71 -3.51 22.48
C TYR A 318 -9.34 -2.36 21.58
N THR A 319 -8.41 -1.53 22.07
CA THR A 319 -8.04 -0.23 21.48
C THR A 319 -7.27 -0.33 20.19
N ASP A 320 -6.58 -1.46 19.96
CA ASP A 320 -5.68 -1.63 18.81
C ASP A 320 -6.41 -2.18 17.55
N GLY A 321 -7.73 -2.39 17.68
CA GLY A 321 -8.60 -2.64 16.54
C GLY A 321 -9.60 -3.76 16.69
N GLN A 322 -10.48 -3.88 15.66
CA GLN A 322 -11.48 -4.92 15.55
C GLN A 322 -11.44 -5.54 14.16
N LEU A 323 -11.21 -6.85 14.11
CA LEU A 323 -11.20 -7.65 12.88
C LEU A 323 -12.51 -8.43 12.77
N PHE A 324 -13.05 -8.51 11.56
CA PHE A 324 -14.26 -9.28 11.27
C PHE A 324 -14.07 -10.13 10.02
N ALA A 325 -14.48 -11.41 10.10
CA ALA A 325 -14.58 -12.27 8.93
C ALA A 325 -15.84 -13.16 9.03
N ASP A 326 -16.66 -13.12 7.99
CA ASP A 326 -17.66 -14.15 7.72
C ASP A 326 -16.99 -15.33 7.04
N LEU A 327 -16.85 -16.45 7.75
CA LEU A 327 -16.18 -17.66 7.30
C LEU A 327 -17.04 -18.52 6.38
N ARG A 328 -18.33 -18.19 6.20
CA ARG A 328 -19.30 -18.85 5.31
C ARG A 328 -19.36 -20.38 5.47
N GLY A 329 -19.19 -20.86 6.71
CA GLY A 329 -19.09 -22.29 6.97
C GLY A 329 -20.31 -23.11 6.58
N PHE A 330 -21.50 -22.50 6.58
CA PHE A 330 -22.78 -23.11 6.25
C PHE A 330 -23.53 -22.37 5.14
N SER A 331 -22.83 -21.53 4.37
CA SER A 331 -23.37 -20.83 3.21
C SER A 331 -23.42 -21.77 1.98
N PRO A 332 -24.35 -21.55 1.03
CA PRO A 332 -24.30 -22.21 -0.29
C PRO A 332 -23.03 -21.84 -1.06
N ALA A 333 -22.49 -20.66 -0.84
CA ALA A 333 -21.19 -20.24 -1.33
C ALA A 333 -20.06 -21.00 -0.63
N GLN A 334 -18.94 -21.18 -1.30
CA GLN A 334 -17.81 -21.89 -0.68
C GLN A 334 -17.36 -21.19 0.62
N PRO A 335 -17.03 -21.97 1.65
CA PRO A 335 -16.45 -21.46 2.87
C PRO A 335 -15.20 -20.63 2.59
N LEU A 336 -15.04 -19.55 3.30
CA LEU A 336 -13.82 -18.74 3.26
C LEU A 336 -12.67 -19.59 3.81
N THR A 337 -11.59 -19.75 3.06
CA THR A 337 -10.42 -20.49 3.56
C THR A 337 -9.72 -19.69 4.66
N ALA A 338 -9.04 -20.40 5.56
CA ALA A 338 -8.27 -19.74 6.63
C ALA A 338 -7.17 -18.82 6.05
N LEU A 339 -6.55 -19.20 4.94
CA LEU A 339 -5.55 -18.38 4.26
C LEU A 339 -6.14 -17.08 3.70
N GLU A 340 -7.33 -17.12 3.11
CA GLU A 340 -8.03 -15.92 2.63
C GLU A 340 -8.39 -14.98 3.78
N ALA A 341 -8.86 -15.54 4.91
CA ALA A 341 -9.17 -14.77 6.11
C ALA A 341 -7.89 -14.12 6.68
N LEU A 342 -6.79 -14.88 6.80
CA LEU A 342 -5.49 -14.36 7.22
C LEU A 342 -5.00 -13.24 6.30
N SER A 343 -5.12 -13.43 5.00
CA SER A 343 -4.72 -12.42 4.00
C SER A 343 -5.50 -11.10 4.16
N ARG A 344 -6.80 -11.19 4.50
CA ARG A 344 -7.63 -10.00 4.80
C ARG A 344 -7.21 -9.33 6.10
N PHE A 345 -6.96 -10.12 7.15
CA PHE A 345 -6.55 -9.61 8.45
C PHE A 345 -5.17 -8.98 8.42
N LEU A 346 -4.19 -9.61 7.78
CA LEU A 346 -2.85 -9.08 7.62
C LEU A 346 -2.86 -7.73 6.89
N ARG A 347 -3.64 -7.60 5.81
CA ARG A 347 -3.81 -6.33 5.10
C ARG A 347 -4.48 -5.27 5.97
N ALA A 348 -5.50 -5.64 6.74
CA ALA A 348 -6.16 -4.73 7.66
C ALA A 348 -5.24 -4.27 8.81
N LEU A 349 -4.26 -5.10 9.18
CA LEU A 349 -3.23 -4.77 10.16
C LEU A 349 -2.05 -3.97 9.57
N GLY A 350 -2.11 -3.63 8.28
CA GLY A 350 -1.12 -2.79 7.61
C GLY A 350 -0.04 -3.55 6.84
N VAL A 351 -0.16 -4.88 6.68
CA VAL A 351 0.76 -5.65 5.84
C VAL A 351 0.44 -5.40 4.36
N PRO A 352 1.38 -4.90 3.57
CA PRO A 352 1.20 -4.75 2.13
C PRO A 352 0.82 -6.08 1.46
N ALA A 353 -0.04 -6.04 0.46
CA ALA A 353 -0.53 -7.24 -0.23
C ALA A 353 0.61 -8.12 -0.79
N SER A 354 1.73 -7.50 -1.20
CA SER A 354 2.93 -8.17 -1.69
C SER A 354 3.74 -8.91 -0.61
N ARG A 355 3.50 -8.64 0.68
CA ARG A 355 4.18 -9.29 1.81
C ARG A 355 3.30 -10.29 2.56
N VAL A 356 2.08 -10.50 2.12
CA VAL A 356 1.22 -11.53 2.70
C VAL A 356 1.69 -12.89 2.20
N PRO A 357 2.14 -13.81 3.07
CA PRO A 357 2.60 -15.12 2.67
C PRO A 357 1.51 -15.92 1.97
N ALA A 358 1.89 -16.71 0.97
CA ALA A 358 1.00 -17.62 0.26
C ALA A 358 0.80 -18.95 1.02
N ASP A 359 1.72 -19.27 1.92
CA ASP A 359 1.62 -20.42 2.81
C ASP A 359 0.80 -20.09 4.06
N ILE A 360 -0.05 -21.03 4.49
CA ILE A 360 -0.96 -20.83 5.61
C ILE A 360 -0.24 -20.76 6.97
N GLU A 361 0.85 -21.53 7.15
CA GLU A 361 1.59 -21.55 8.41
C GLU A 361 2.43 -20.29 8.57
N GLU A 362 3.07 -19.84 7.49
CA GLU A 362 3.80 -18.57 7.46
C GLU A 362 2.86 -17.38 7.69
N ALA A 363 1.71 -17.35 7.01
CA ALA A 363 0.71 -16.30 7.18
C ALA A 363 0.17 -16.26 8.61
N ALA A 364 -0.10 -17.43 9.22
CA ALA A 364 -0.53 -17.53 10.61
C ALA A 364 0.59 -17.16 11.59
N GLY A 365 1.84 -17.47 11.29
CA GLY A 365 3.02 -17.05 12.05
C GLY A 365 3.17 -15.54 12.08
N LEU A 366 3.10 -14.90 10.91
CA LEU A 366 3.14 -13.44 10.77
C LEU A 366 1.97 -12.77 11.50
N TYR A 367 0.76 -13.30 11.34
CA TYR A 367 -0.44 -12.81 12.00
C TYR A 367 -0.31 -12.85 13.53
N ARG A 368 0.17 -13.96 14.10
CA ARG A 368 0.40 -14.08 15.56
C ARG A 368 1.45 -13.09 16.03
N SER A 369 2.54 -12.90 15.28
CA SER A 369 3.59 -11.94 15.60
C SER A 369 3.08 -10.50 15.64
N MET A 370 2.21 -10.14 14.68
CA MET A 370 1.61 -8.80 14.64
C MET A 370 0.62 -8.53 15.77
N LEU A 371 0.03 -9.57 16.35
CA LEU A 371 -0.95 -9.46 17.43
C LEU A 371 -0.36 -9.67 18.84
N ALA A 372 0.91 -10.06 18.96
CA ALA A 372 1.53 -10.50 20.21
C ALA A 372 1.36 -9.49 21.37
N ASP A 373 1.56 -8.20 21.08
CA ASP A 373 1.48 -7.11 22.08
C ASP A 373 0.28 -6.17 21.86
N ARG A 374 -0.72 -6.60 21.07
CA ARG A 374 -1.89 -5.78 20.73
C ARG A 374 -3.14 -6.24 21.44
N ARG A 375 -4.04 -5.28 21.68
CA ARG A 375 -5.40 -5.51 22.20
C ARG A 375 -6.41 -5.44 21.06
N VAL A 376 -6.62 -6.57 20.37
CA VAL A 376 -7.49 -6.67 19.20
C VAL A 376 -8.66 -7.60 19.48
N LEU A 377 -9.87 -7.18 19.10
CA LEU A 377 -11.07 -8.01 19.08
C LEU A 377 -11.23 -8.63 17.70
N ILE A 378 -11.40 -9.95 17.66
CA ILE A 378 -11.52 -10.72 16.42
C ILE A 378 -12.88 -11.43 16.43
N LEU A 379 -13.74 -11.10 15.47
CA LEU A 379 -15.04 -11.74 15.30
C LEU A 379 -15.02 -12.64 14.05
N LEU A 380 -15.10 -13.95 14.28
CA LEU A 380 -15.15 -14.99 13.25
C LEU A 380 -16.59 -15.51 13.16
N ASP A 381 -17.33 -15.01 12.20
CA ASP A 381 -18.74 -15.37 12.05
C ASP A 381 -18.94 -16.60 11.15
N ASN A 382 -19.94 -17.41 11.45
CA ASN A 382 -20.38 -18.56 10.65
C ASN A 382 -19.26 -19.58 10.34
N ALA A 383 -18.47 -19.94 11.36
CA ALA A 383 -17.41 -20.94 11.23
C ALA A 383 -17.96 -22.35 11.01
N ARG A 384 -17.32 -23.12 10.14
CA ARG A 384 -17.70 -24.49 9.81
C ARG A 384 -17.18 -25.51 10.83
N ASP A 385 -15.88 -25.45 11.11
CA ASP A 385 -15.18 -26.42 11.94
C ASP A 385 -13.93 -25.79 12.61
N THR A 386 -13.29 -26.54 13.49
CA THR A 386 -12.09 -26.13 14.20
C THR A 386 -10.88 -25.91 13.27
N ALA A 387 -10.77 -26.64 12.17
CA ALA A 387 -9.65 -26.54 11.24
C ALA A 387 -9.65 -25.18 10.55
N GLN A 388 -10.83 -24.63 10.24
CA GLN A 388 -10.97 -23.28 9.66
C GLN A 388 -10.57 -22.18 10.63
N ILE A 389 -10.78 -22.36 11.95
CA ILE A 389 -10.56 -21.36 12.99
C ILE A 389 -9.11 -21.35 13.48
N LYS A 390 -8.50 -22.53 13.64
CA LYS A 390 -7.19 -22.70 14.28
C LYS A 390 -6.10 -21.77 13.77
N PRO A 391 -5.91 -21.56 12.45
CA PRO A 391 -4.89 -20.64 11.93
C PRO A 391 -5.17 -19.16 12.25
N LEU A 392 -6.42 -18.81 12.59
CA LEU A 392 -6.88 -17.44 12.85
C LEU A 392 -6.80 -17.05 14.33
N LEU A 393 -6.32 -17.94 15.18
CA LEU A 393 -6.17 -17.69 16.61
C LEU A 393 -4.89 -16.89 16.89
N PRO A 394 -4.98 -15.81 17.69
CA PRO A 394 -3.82 -15.04 18.12
C PRO A 394 -2.97 -15.82 19.11
N GLY A 395 -1.68 -15.46 19.24
CA GLY A 395 -0.77 -16.07 20.20
C GLY A 395 -0.66 -15.33 21.55
N GLY A 396 -1.15 -14.08 21.63
CA GLY A 396 -0.97 -13.22 22.78
C GLY A 396 -2.22 -13.08 23.66
N PRO A 397 -2.05 -12.75 24.95
CA PRO A 397 -3.17 -12.67 25.92
C PRO A 397 -4.03 -11.40 25.76
N GLY A 398 -3.61 -10.43 24.94
CA GLY A 398 -4.31 -9.15 24.76
C GLY A 398 -5.54 -9.22 23.85
N CYS A 399 -5.74 -10.31 23.10
CA CYS A 399 -6.80 -10.42 22.10
C CYS A 399 -8.01 -11.21 22.62
N LEU A 400 -9.21 -10.87 22.12
CA LEU A 400 -10.44 -11.66 22.29
C LEU A 400 -10.86 -12.21 20.93
N VAL A 401 -11.14 -13.50 20.87
CA VAL A 401 -11.74 -14.14 19.70
C VAL A 401 -13.16 -14.55 19.99
N ILE A 402 -14.09 -14.03 19.23
CA ILE A 402 -15.51 -14.42 19.26
C ILE A 402 -15.78 -15.23 18.00
N VAL A 403 -16.26 -16.46 18.18
CA VAL A 403 -16.59 -17.35 17.08
C VAL A 403 -18.08 -17.65 17.09
N THR A 404 -18.76 -17.54 15.97
CA THR A 404 -20.13 -18.07 15.86
C THR A 404 -20.16 -19.29 14.96
N SER A 405 -20.92 -20.31 15.32
CA SER A 405 -21.05 -21.54 14.53
C SER A 405 -22.39 -22.25 14.75
N ARG A 406 -22.78 -23.09 13.78
CA ARG A 406 -23.85 -24.09 13.96
C ARG A 406 -23.30 -25.39 14.52
N ALA A 407 -22.00 -25.67 14.34
CA ALA A 407 -21.33 -26.84 14.91
C ALA A 407 -20.94 -26.60 16.37
N ARG A 408 -20.82 -27.68 17.15
CA ARG A 408 -20.49 -27.57 18.58
C ARG A 408 -19.05 -27.16 18.86
N LEU A 409 -18.15 -27.25 17.87
CA LEU A 409 -16.73 -26.85 17.97
C LEU A 409 -15.99 -27.49 19.16
N ASP A 410 -16.30 -28.75 19.49
CA ASP A 410 -15.71 -29.46 20.63
C ASP A 410 -14.19 -29.53 20.56
N GLY A 411 -13.61 -29.61 19.32
CA GLY A 411 -12.16 -29.56 19.12
C GLY A 411 -11.52 -28.23 19.52
N LEU A 412 -12.24 -27.10 19.46
CA LEU A 412 -11.72 -25.80 19.89
C LEU A 412 -11.65 -25.70 21.42
N ILE A 413 -12.62 -26.32 22.11
CA ILE A 413 -12.63 -26.40 23.55
C ILE A 413 -11.46 -27.27 24.04
N ALA A 414 -11.29 -28.44 23.43
CA ALA A 414 -10.28 -29.43 23.87
C ALA A 414 -8.83 -28.95 23.61
N SER A 415 -8.59 -28.14 22.57
CA SER A 415 -7.22 -27.79 22.16
C SER A 415 -6.82 -26.34 22.45
N HIS A 416 -7.78 -25.45 22.75
CA HIS A 416 -7.51 -24.01 22.90
C HIS A 416 -8.27 -23.35 24.06
N ASP A 417 -8.74 -24.13 25.05
CA ASP A 417 -9.47 -23.63 26.23
C ASP A 417 -10.66 -22.70 25.89
N ALA A 418 -11.26 -22.88 24.70
CA ALA A 418 -12.37 -22.06 24.26
C ALA A 418 -13.58 -22.25 25.20
N GLN A 419 -14.20 -21.17 25.58
CA GLN A 419 -15.46 -21.20 26.32
C GLN A 419 -16.63 -21.25 25.35
N ARG A 420 -17.57 -22.17 25.58
CA ARG A 420 -18.73 -22.31 24.72
C ARG A 420 -20.00 -21.78 25.41
N LEU A 421 -20.70 -20.91 24.71
CA LEU A 421 -22.05 -20.49 25.00
C LEU A 421 -23.00 -21.14 23.99
N SER A 422 -23.91 -21.97 24.48
CA SER A 422 -25.00 -22.51 23.63
C SER A 422 -26.16 -21.53 23.65
N LEU A 423 -26.52 -21.01 22.48
CA LEU A 423 -27.59 -20.02 22.34
C LEU A 423 -28.88 -20.73 21.98
N ASP A 424 -29.91 -20.59 22.79
CA ASP A 424 -31.25 -21.11 22.54
C ASP A 424 -32.19 -20.06 21.94
N VAL A 425 -33.42 -20.43 21.58
CA VAL A 425 -34.48 -19.54 21.12
C VAL A 425 -34.78 -18.42 22.13
N LEU A 426 -35.49 -17.38 21.72
CA LEU A 426 -35.89 -16.31 22.67
C LEU A 426 -36.89 -16.81 23.70
N ALA A 427 -36.76 -16.29 24.90
CA ALA A 427 -37.81 -16.47 25.90
C ALA A 427 -39.12 -15.82 25.44
N PRO A 428 -40.31 -16.34 25.84
CA PRO A 428 -41.57 -15.79 25.39
C PRO A 428 -41.72 -14.26 25.56
N GLY A 429 -41.22 -13.72 26.68
CA GLY A 429 -41.23 -12.30 26.94
C GLY A 429 -40.30 -11.51 26.02
N GLU A 430 -39.11 -12.02 25.66
CA GLU A 430 -38.18 -11.43 24.74
C GLU A 430 -38.73 -11.45 23.30
N ALA A 431 -39.37 -12.55 22.89
CA ALA A 431 -40.03 -12.65 21.58
C ALA A 431 -41.14 -11.61 21.44
N SER A 432 -41.94 -11.41 22.48
CA SER A 432 -42.99 -10.38 22.50
C SER A 432 -42.40 -8.96 22.42
N GLN A 433 -41.31 -8.68 23.12
CA GLN A 433 -40.60 -7.41 23.05
C GLN A 433 -40.05 -7.14 21.63
N LEU A 434 -39.52 -8.18 20.98
CA LEU A 434 -39.02 -8.06 19.59
C LEU A 434 -40.16 -7.70 18.62
N LEU A 435 -41.28 -8.39 18.71
CA LEU A 435 -42.48 -8.10 17.94
C LEU A 435 -42.96 -6.67 18.18
N THR A 436 -43.05 -6.24 19.44
CA THR A 436 -43.44 -4.87 19.83
C THR A 436 -42.54 -3.81 19.20
N LYS A 437 -41.24 -4.07 19.21
CA LYS A 437 -40.24 -3.11 18.69
C LYS A 437 -40.29 -2.98 17.17
N VAL A 438 -40.63 -4.07 16.45
CA VAL A 438 -40.63 -4.06 14.97
C VAL A 438 -42.02 -3.66 14.43
N ILE A 439 -43.11 -4.18 14.98
CA ILE A 439 -44.49 -3.92 14.52
C ILE A 439 -44.98 -2.56 15.01
N GLY A 440 -44.52 -2.13 16.17
CA GLY A 440 -44.97 -0.92 16.88
C GLY A 440 -46.00 -1.23 17.99
N PRO A 441 -45.94 -0.50 19.12
CA PRO A 441 -46.78 -0.77 20.27
C PRO A 441 -48.27 -0.59 19.98
N GLY A 442 -48.64 0.36 19.14
CA GLY A 442 -50.06 0.66 18.81
C GLY A 442 -50.82 -0.48 18.16
N ARG A 443 -50.12 -1.31 17.33
CA ARG A 443 -50.75 -2.43 16.63
C ARG A 443 -50.93 -3.68 17.51
N LEU A 444 -50.14 -3.79 18.59
CA LEU A 444 -50.24 -4.91 19.52
C LEU A 444 -51.23 -4.67 20.63
N THR A 445 -51.72 -3.44 20.76
CA THR A 445 -52.76 -3.11 21.78
C THR A 445 -54.03 -3.86 21.44
N GLY A 446 -54.49 -4.69 22.39
CA GLY A 446 -55.68 -5.55 22.20
C GLY A 446 -55.44 -6.85 21.43
N GLN A 447 -54.19 -7.14 20.97
CA GLN A 447 -53.84 -8.34 20.21
C GLN A 447 -52.71 -9.13 20.84
N GLN A 448 -52.52 -9.05 22.18
CA GLN A 448 -51.44 -9.70 22.91
C GLN A 448 -51.44 -11.23 22.74
N GLN A 449 -52.65 -11.82 22.75
CA GLN A 449 -52.78 -13.24 22.56
C GLN A 449 -52.35 -13.66 21.14
N ALA A 450 -52.75 -12.95 20.13
CA ALA A 450 -52.37 -13.21 18.74
C ALA A 450 -50.85 -13.03 18.51
N ALA A 451 -50.22 -12.08 19.23
CA ALA A 451 -48.78 -11.89 19.20
C ALA A 451 -48.05 -13.06 19.87
N THR A 452 -48.60 -13.60 20.96
CA THR A 452 -48.04 -14.81 21.62
C THR A 452 -48.17 -16.02 20.71
N GLU A 453 -49.28 -16.21 20.05
CA GLU A 453 -49.48 -17.27 19.05
C GLU A 453 -48.55 -17.12 17.83
N LEU A 454 -48.33 -15.89 17.38
CA LEU A 454 -47.34 -15.62 16.34
C LEU A 454 -45.94 -16.00 16.77
N ALA A 455 -45.54 -15.68 18.03
CA ALA A 455 -44.26 -16.03 18.56
C ALA A 455 -44.07 -17.55 18.62
N GLN A 456 -45.09 -18.28 19.06
CA GLN A 456 -45.14 -19.75 19.05
C GLN A 456 -45.07 -20.35 17.65
N ALA A 457 -45.81 -19.81 16.68
CA ALA A 457 -45.81 -20.23 15.27
C ALA A 457 -44.43 -20.03 14.64
N CYS A 458 -43.68 -19.03 15.07
CA CYS A 458 -42.29 -18.76 14.67
C CYS A 458 -41.25 -19.54 15.52
N ALA A 459 -41.67 -20.49 16.40
CA ALA A 459 -40.83 -21.25 17.31
C ALA A 459 -39.86 -20.35 18.13
N HIS A 460 -40.26 -19.14 18.48
CA HIS A 460 -39.49 -18.11 19.18
C HIS A 460 -38.13 -17.78 18.54
N LEU A 461 -37.95 -18.08 17.25
CA LEU A 461 -36.73 -17.82 16.50
C LEU A 461 -36.63 -16.35 16.07
N PRO A 462 -35.60 -15.61 16.47
CA PRO A 462 -35.47 -14.16 16.16
C PRO A 462 -35.60 -13.84 14.68
N LEU A 463 -35.03 -14.65 13.80
CA LEU A 463 -35.09 -14.43 12.34
C LEU A 463 -36.52 -14.56 11.81
N ALA A 464 -37.21 -15.63 12.19
CA ALA A 464 -38.62 -15.85 11.80
C ALA A 464 -39.53 -14.74 12.31
N LEU A 465 -39.34 -14.37 13.58
CA LEU A 465 -40.12 -13.29 14.22
C LEU A 465 -39.89 -11.93 13.52
N ARG A 466 -38.66 -11.61 13.14
CA ARG A 466 -38.35 -10.35 12.43
C ARG A 466 -38.98 -10.31 11.05
N ILE A 467 -38.94 -11.41 10.31
CA ILE A 467 -39.52 -11.51 8.98
C ILE A 467 -41.06 -11.37 9.07
N ALA A 468 -41.69 -12.13 9.97
CA ALA A 468 -43.13 -12.05 10.21
C ALA A 468 -43.57 -10.63 10.68
N ALA A 469 -42.77 -10.03 11.59
CA ALA A 469 -43.04 -8.68 12.07
C ALA A 469 -42.88 -7.61 10.98
N ALA A 470 -41.86 -7.74 10.11
CA ALA A 470 -41.65 -6.84 8.98
C ALA A 470 -42.81 -6.95 7.95
N ASP A 471 -43.25 -8.18 7.67
CA ASP A 471 -44.36 -8.44 6.77
C ASP A 471 -45.66 -7.81 7.29
N LEU A 472 -45.95 -7.98 8.57
CA LEU A 472 -47.06 -7.32 9.25
C LEU A 472 -46.93 -5.80 9.26
N HIS A 473 -45.74 -5.25 9.44
CA HIS A 473 -45.46 -3.81 9.39
C HIS A 473 -45.81 -3.24 8.02
N ASN A 474 -45.41 -3.94 6.95
CA ASN A 474 -45.65 -3.53 5.57
C ASN A 474 -47.11 -3.74 5.10
N ARG A 475 -47.92 -4.48 5.88
CA ARG A 475 -49.34 -4.74 5.59
C ARG A 475 -50.24 -4.23 6.72
N PRO A 476 -50.50 -2.93 6.81
CA PRO A 476 -51.21 -2.33 7.92
C PRO A 476 -52.64 -2.84 8.09
N HIS A 477 -53.25 -3.33 7.04
CA HIS A 477 -54.65 -3.85 7.05
C HIS A 477 -54.76 -5.33 7.45
N GLN A 478 -53.63 -6.08 7.51
CA GLN A 478 -53.62 -7.49 7.89
C GLN A 478 -53.62 -7.62 9.42
N THR A 479 -54.54 -8.39 10.01
CA THR A 479 -54.57 -8.66 11.44
C THR A 479 -53.51 -9.67 11.79
N ILE A 480 -52.94 -9.60 13.04
CA ILE A 480 -51.96 -10.58 13.50
C ILE A 480 -52.56 -11.99 13.54
N SER A 481 -53.81 -12.12 13.98
CA SER A 481 -54.53 -13.40 13.96
C SER A 481 -54.71 -13.97 12.54
N GLY A 482 -55.01 -13.14 11.54
CA GLY A 482 -55.08 -13.56 10.15
C GLY A 482 -53.78 -14.06 9.60
N TYR A 483 -52.68 -13.42 9.99
CA TYR A 483 -51.33 -13.85 9.62
C TYR A 483 -50.96 -15.18 10.27
N VAL A 484 -51.31 -15.37 11.55
CA VAL A 484 -51.09 -16.64 12.29
C VAL A 484 -51.92 -17.78 11.63
N ALA A 485 -53.12 -17.52 11.18
CA ALA A 485 -53.93 -18.51 10.44
C ALA A 485 -53.21 -18.94 9.14
N GLN A 486 -52.65 -18.00 8.35
CA GLN A 486 -51.88 -18.30 7.16
C GLN A 486 -50.62 -19.13 7.45
N LEU A 487 -49.95 -18.85 8.57
CA LEU A 487 -48.77 -19.66 9.00
C LEU A 487 -49.22 -21.10 9.42
N ARG A 488 -50.45 -21.33 9.86
CA ARG A 488 -50.95 -22.65 10.30
C ARG A 488 -51.56 -23.48 9.17
N GLU A 489 -51.98 -22.87 8.07
CA GLU A 489 -52.58 -23.52 6.90
C GLU A 489 -51.59 -24.24 5.99
N GLY A 490 -50.25 -24.15 6.26
CA GLY A 490 -49.24 -24.94 5.53
C GLY A 490 -49.19 -26.40 5.97
N ASP A 491 -48.99 -27.30 5.00
CA ASP A 491 -49.04 -28.77 4.98
C ASP A 491 -48.74 -29.48 6.34
N PRO A 492 -49.73 -30.24 6.89
CA PRO A 492 -49.63 -30.88 8.18
C PRO A 492 -48.73 -32.14 8.27
N LEU A 493 -48.12 -32.58 7.17
CA LEU A 493 -47.50 -33.91 7.07
C LEU A 493 -46.05 -34.03 7.57
N THR A 494 -45.50 -32.99 8.21
CA THR A 494 -44.12 -33.05 8.74
C THR A 494 -44.11 -32.68 10.24
N ILE A 495 -44.88 -33.34 11.03
CA ILE A 495 -44.81 -33.24 12.50
C ILE A 495 -43.94 -34.35 13.09
N LEU A 496 -43.08 -33.93 14.01
CA LEU A 496 -42.35 -34.72 15.00
C LEU A 496 -40.92 -35.18 14.66
N THR A 497 -40.00 -34.24 14.94
CA THR A 497 -38.75 -34.56 15.68
C THR A 497 -38.14 -33.26 16.28
N VAL A 498 -37.70 -33.30 17.51
CA VAL A 498 -37.34 -32.16 18.39
C VAL A 498 -36.19 -31.23 17.85
N GLY A 499 -35.55 -31.59 16.73
CA GLY A 499 -34.52 -30.75 16.05
C GLY A 499 -34.98 -30.16 14.71
N GLU A 500 -36.11 -30.63 14.16
CA GLU A 500 -36.60 -30.21 12.81
C GLU A 500 -37.69 -29.13 12.91
N ASP A 501 -38.42 -29.01 14.03
CA ASP A 501 -39.52 -28.08 14.20
C ASP A 501 -39.11 -26.61 13.99
N ALA A 502 -37.91 -26.23 14.45
CA ALA A 502 -37.41 -24.88 14.31
C ALA A 502 -37.10 -24.51 12.85
N GLN A 503 -36.63 -25.49 12.05
CA GLN A 503 -36.38 -25.29 10.60
C GLN A 503 -37.68 -25.20 9.80
N ILE A 504 -38.69 -25.96 10.20
CA ILE A 504 -40.01 -25.96 9.57
C ILE A 504 -40.73 -24.64 9.81
N ALA A 505 -40.69 -24.10 11.05
CA ALA A 505 -41.29 -22.80 11.37
C ALA A 505 -40.61 -21.64 10.61
N VAL A 506 -39.27 -21.70 10.47
CA VAL A 506 -38.52 -20.71 9.65
C VAL A 506 -38.92 -20.81 8.18
N ARG A 507 -39.01 -22.04 7.65
CA ARG A 507 -39.39 -22.27 6.25
C ARG A 507 -40.81 -21.75 5.96
N HIS A 508 -41.74 -21.92 6.88
CA HIS A 508 -43.12 -21.39 6.76
C HIS A 508 -43.11 -19.87 6.74
N ALA A 509 -42.41 -19.19 7.65
CA ALA A 509 -42.30 -17.73 7.66
C ALA A 509 -41.69 -17.21 6.35
N PHE A 510 -40.64 -17.90 5.84
CA PHE A 510 -40.04 -17.55 4.54
C PHE A 510 -41.06 -17.75 3.38
N THR A 511 -41.83 -18.83 3.39
CA THR A 511 -42.82 -19.13 2.34
C THR A 511 -43.92 -18.07 2.30
N VAL A 512 -44.44 -17.69 3.44
CA VAL A 512 -45.46 -16.64 3.52
C VAL A 512 -44.93 -15.30 2.99
N SER A 513 -43.73 -14.88 3.47
CA SER A 513 -43.10 -13.65 2.99
C SER A 513 -42.78 -13.70 1.50
N TYR A 514 -42.29 -14.84 0.98
CA TYR A 514 -42.00 -15.05 -0.43
C TYR A 514 -43.29 -15.02 -1.31
N GLN A 515 -44.37 -15.69 -0.88
CA GLN A 515 -45.62 -15.73 -1.63
C GLN A 515 -46.30 -14.37 -1.72
N ALA A 516 -46.07 -13.52 -0.73
CA ALA A 516 -46.60 -12.17 -0.69
C ALA A 516 -45.91 -11.20 -1.64
N LEU A 517 -44.75 -11.57 -2.20
CA LEU A 517 -44.04 -10.71 -3.15
C LEU A 517 -44.70 -10.70 -4.54
N PRO A 518 -44.56 -9.61 -5.31
CA PRO A 518 -44.89 -9.58 -6.73
C PRO A 518 -44.12 -10.62 -7.52
N ALA A 519 -44.66 -11.09 -8.66
CA ALA A 519 -44.07 -12.19 -9.44
C ALA A 519 -42.62 -11.96 -9.85
N ASP A 520 -42.30 -10.71 -10.29
CA ASP A 520 -40.94 -10.33 -10.71
C ASP A 520 -39.94 -10.29 -9.53
N VAL A 521 -40.41 -9.81 -8.36
CA VAL A 521 -39.61 -9.81 -7.14
C VAL A 521 -39.34 -11.23 -6.65
N ARG A 522 -40.34 -12.14 -6.74
CA ARG A 522 -40.18 -13.56 -6.47
C ARG A 522 -39.16 -14.23 -7.42
N ARG A 523 -39.20 -13.85 -8.71
CA ARG A 523 -38.24 -14.33 -9.70
C ARG A 523 -36.81 -13.91 -9.30
N LEU A 524 -36.59 -12.65 -8.97
CA LEU A 524 -35.30 -12.16 -8.52
C LEU A 524 -34.85 -12.88 -7.23
N PHE A 525 -35.71 -13.09 -6.24
CA PHE A 525 -35.37 -13.78 -5.00
C PHE A 525 -34.80 -15.19 -5.26
N ARG A 526 -35.42 -15.95 -6.16
CA ARG A 526 -34.94 -17.29 -6.53
C ARG A 526 -33.55 -17.29 -7.09
N LEU A 527 -33.17 -16.22 -7.82
CA LEU A 527 -31.84 -16.08 -8.41
C LEU A 527 -30.73 -15.92 -7.39
N PHE A 528 -31.02 -15.36 -6.19
CA PHE A 528 -30.03 -15.31 -5.11
C PHE A 528 -29.52 -16.69 -4.66
N GLY A 529 -30.31 -17.73 -4.87
CA GLY A 529 -29.90 -19.10 -4.59
C GLY A 529 -28.94 -19.72 -5.61
N LEU A 530 -28.82 -19.10 -6.79
CA LEU A 530 -27.96 -19.58 -7.88
C LEU A 530 -26.61 -18.89 -7.95
N ILE A 531 -26.51 -17.66 -7.40
CA ILE A 531 -25.34 -16.81 -7.57
C ILE A 531 -24.16 -17.38 -6.77
N PRO A 532 -23.01 -17.68 -7.42
CA PRO A 532 -21.85 -18.22 -6.74
C PRO A 532 -21.08 -17.17 -5.90
N GLY A 533 -21.49 -15.91 -5.93
CA GLY A 533 -20.79 -14.78 -5.29
C GLY A 533 -21.29 -14.43 -3.90
N SER A 534 -20.68 -13.37 -3.33
CA SER A 534 -21.01 -12.86 -2.00
C SER A 534 -22.12 -11.80 -2.03
N ASP A 535 -22.35 -11.20 -3.17
CA ASP A 535 -23.31 -10.10 -3.34
C ASP A 535 -23.86 -10.02 -4.77
N VAL A 536 -24.95 -9.27 -4.90
CA VAL A 536 -25.67 -9.00 -6.14
C VAL A 536 -25.72 -7.49 -6.34
N THR A 537 -25.49 -7.03 -7.56
CA THR A 537 -25.66 -5.64 -7.96
C THR A 537 -26.85 -5.50 -8.91
N ALA A 538 -27.25 -4.27 -9.18
CA ALA A 538 -28.28 -4.00 -10.16
C ALA A 538 -27.92 -4.52 -11.56
N ASP A 539 -26.62 -4.42 -11.96
CA ASP A 539 -26.16 -4.91 -13.25
C ASP A 539 -26.22 -6.44 -13.34
N SER A 540 -25.72 -7.16 -12.32
CA SER A 540 -25.77 -8.62 -12.31
C SER A 540 -27.20 -9.16 -12.26
N ALA A 541 -28.10 -8.51 -11.53
CA ALA A 541 -29.50 -8.85 -11.49
C ALA A 541 -30.21 -8.54 -12.84
N ALA A 542 -29.84 -7.44 -13.48
CA ALA A 542 -30.38 -7.04 -14.79
C ALA A 542 -30.08 -8.07 -15.86
N VAL A 543 -28.85 -8.59 -15.89
CA VAL A 543 -28.43 -9.67 -16.81
C VAL A 543 -29.27 -10.92 -16.61
N MET A 544 -29.41 -11.37 -15.37
CA MET A 544 -30.19 -12.59 -15.06
C MET A 544 -31.68 -12.47 -15.29
N LEU A 545 -32.22 -11.27 -15.19
CA LEU A 545 -33.66 -11.00 -15.40
C LEU A 545 -33.98 -10.56 -16.82
N HIS A 546 -32.98 -10.25 -17.66
CA HIS A 546 -33.11 -9.65 -18.98
C HIS A 546 -33.92 -8.32 -18.93
N CYS A 547 -33.56 -7.42 -17.99
CA CYS A 547 -34.19 -6.15 -17.80
C CYS A 547 -33.17 -5.00 -17.66
N PRO A 548 -33.59 -3.72 -17.79
CA PRO A 548 -32.68 -2.61 -17.53
C PRO A 548 -32.14 -2.59 -16.08
N PRO A 549 -30.91 -2.12 -15.83
CA PRO A 549 -30.32 -2.03 -14.47
C PRO A 549 -31.19 -1.23 -13.48
N SER A 550 -31.89 -0.17 -13.95
CA SER A 550 -32.80 0.62 -13.12
C SER A 550 -34.02 -0.19 -12.65
N ALA A 551 -34.56 -1.08 -13.48
CA ALA A 551 -35.64 -1.98 -13.10
C ALA A 551 -35.15 -3.02 -12.08
N ALA A 552 -33.99 -3.61 -12.30
CA ALA A 552 -33.35 -4.54 -11.35
C ALA A 552 -33.05 -3.88 -9.98
N ALA A 553 -32.61 -2.61 -9.97
CA ALA A 553 -32.41 -1.84 -8.75
C ALA A 553 -33.71 -1.66 -7.94
N ASN A 554 -34.83 -1.40 -8.60
CA ASN A 554 -36.15 -1.29 -7.95
C ASN A 554 -36.58 -2.63 -7.34
N LEU A 555 -36.33 -3.75 -8.04
CA LEU A 555 -36.65 -5.09 -7.53
C LEU A 555 -35.79 -5.45 -6.33
N LEU A 556 -34.49 -5.11 -6.36
CA LEU A 556 -33.56 -5.28 -5.22
C LEU A 556 -34.02 -4.46 -4.02
N SER A 557 -34.41 -3.20 -4.23
CA SER A 557 -34.95 -2.35 -3.17
C SER A 557 -36.25 -2.93 -2.57
N SER A 558 -37.11 -3.53 -3.39
CA SER A 558 -38.31 -4.21 -2.93
C SER A 558 -37.99 -5.43 -2.07
N LEU A 559 -37.02 -6.25 -2.46
CA LEU A 559 -36.54 -7.38 -1.63
C LEU A 559 -35.90 -6.91 -0.32
N ALA A 560 -35.15 -5.81 -0.35
CA ALA A 560 -34.55 -5.23 0.84
C ALA A 560 -35.63 -4.69 1.81
N SER A 561 -36.66 -4.06 1.29
CA SER A 561 -37.82 -3.60 2.07
C SER A 561 -38.60 -4.76 2.72
N ALA A 562 -38.62 -5.93 2.07
CA ALA A 562 -39.21 -7.15 2.61
C ALA A 562 -38.24 -7.89 3.59
N HIS A 563 -37.09 -7.35 3.90
CA HIS A 563 -36.04 -7.94 4.75
C HIS A 563 -35.52 -9.33 4.33
N LEU A 564 -35.72 -9.71 3.07
CA LEU A 564 -35.21 -10.96 2.50
C LEU A 564 -33.78 -10.84 2.03
N ILE A 565 -33.34 -9.62 1.73
CA ILE A 565 -31.95 -9.26 1.45
C ILE A 565 -31.56 -8.02 2.24
N HIS A 566 -30.29 -7.72 2.34
CA HIS A 566 -29.80 -6.48 2.96
C HIS A 566 -28.65 -5.88 2.14
N GLU A 567 -28.56 -4.57 2.11
CA GLU A 567 -27.50 -3.85 1.46
C GLU A 567 -26.27 -3.86 2.38
N ARG A 568 -25.16 -4.47 1.90
CA ARG A 568 -23.90 -4.56 2.63
C ARG A 568 -23.00 -3.35 2.37
N ALA A 569 -23.03 -2.86 1.16
CA ALA A 569 -22.35 -1.65 0.69
C ALA A 569 -23.21 -1.02 -0.38
N SER A 570 -23.01 0.27 -0.68
CA SER A 570 -23.82 1.00 -1.66
C SER A 570 -24.00 0.22 -2.97
N GLY A 571 -25.24 -0.12 -3.30
CA GLY A 571 -25.61 -0.88 -4.50
C GLY A 571 -25.25 -2.37 -4.49
N ARG A 572 -24.80 -2.93 -3.36
CA ARG A 572 -24.42 -4.35 -3.21
C ARG A 572 -25.28 -5.05 -2.18
N PHE A 573 -26.06 -6.01 -2.63
CA PHE A 573 -27.06 -6.71 -1.82
C PHE A 573 -26.63 -8.15 -1.55
N THR A 574 -26.87 -8.61 -0.34
CA THR A 574 -26.61 -9.98 0.10
C THR A 574 -27.82 -10.53 0.84
N THR A 575 -27.90 -11.84 0.97
CA THR A 575 -28.97 -12.50 1.71
C THR A 575 -28.41 -13.38 2.82
N HIS A 576 -29.24 -13.66 3.82
CA HIS A 576 -28.86 -14.60 4.89
C HIS A 576 -28.79 -16.03 4.35
N ASP A 577 -27.83 -16.84 4.84
CA ASP A 577 -27.58 -18.21 4.36
C ASP A 577 -28.84 -19.09 4.27
N LEU A 578 -29.75 -18.99 5.25
CA LEU A 578 -31.00 -19.76 5.20
C LEU A 578 -31.93 -19.31 4.09
N LEU A 579 -32.00 -18.02 3.82
CA LEU A 579 -32.78 -17.48 2.73
C LEU A 579 -32.17 -17.84 1.38
N SER A 580 -30.81 -17.83 1.27
CA SER A 580 -30.15 -18.31 0.09
C SER A 580 -30.37 -19.80 -0.19
N LEU A 581 -30.30 -20.64 0.85
CA LEU A 581 -30.65 -22.06 0.73
C LEU A 581 -32.11 -22.26 0.32
N TYR A 582 -33.03 -21.51 0.90
CA TYR A 582 -34.43 -21.54 0.53
C TYR A 582 -34.66 -21.08 -0.91
N ALA A 583 -33.99 -20.00 -1.33
CA ALA A 583 -34.03 -19.50 -2.70
C ALA A 583 -33.49 -20.55 -3.70
N ALA A 584 -32.38 -21.25 -3.34
CA ALA A 584 -31.79 -22.30 -4.15
C ALA A 584 -32.74 -23.49 -4.37
N GLN A 585 -33.52 -23.88 -3.34
CA GLN A 585 -34.55 -24.91 -3.45
C GLN A 585 -35.69 -24.51 -4.39
N LEU A 586 -36.00 -23.20 -4.47
CA LEU A 586 -37.07 -22.66 -5.34
C LEU A 586 -36.56 -22.41 -6.79
N ALA A 587 -35.28 -22.41 -7.03
CA ALA A 587 -34.69 -22.13 -8.34
C ALA A 587 -34.68 -23.40 -9.21
N THR A 588 -35.68 -23.54 -10.06
CA THR A 588 -35.81 -24.67 -11.01
C THR A 588 -35.09 -24.44 -12.32
N ASP A 589 -35.02 -23.18 -12.76
CA ASP A 589 -34.33 -22.76 -13.97
C ASP A 589 -32.92 -22.25 -13.66
N ARG A 590 -31.92 -22.81 -14.30
CA ARG A 590 -30.50 -22.42 -14.16
C ARG A 590 -29.97 -21.60 -15.33
N SER A 591 -30.78 -21.31 -16.34
CA SER A 591 -30.36 -20.50 -17.48
C SER A 591 -29.86 -19.10 -17.08
N PRO A 592 -30.48 -18.39 -16.08
CA PRO A 592 -29.98 -17.08 -15.68
C PRO A 592 -28.57 -17.10 -15.08
N LEU A 593 -28.15 -18.24 -14.50
CA LEU A 593 -26.76 -18.40 -14.04
C LEU A 593 -25.80 -18.49 -15.24
N ALA A 594 -26.16 -19.18 -16.30
CA ALA A 594 -25.34 -19.24 -17.51
C ALA A 594 -25.16 -17.86 -18.13
N ASP A 595 -26.21 -17.05 -18.16
CA ASP A 595 -26.18 -15.66 -18.64
C ASP A 595 -25.25 -14.79 -17.77
N LEU A 596 -25.33 -14.92 -16.43
CA LEU A 596 -24.45 -14.23 -15.50
C LEU A 596 -22.98 -14.63 -15.70
N LEU A 597 -22.68 -15.92 -15.82
CA LEU A 597 -21.32 -16.40 -16.04
C LEU A 597 -20.75 -15.90 -17.38
N SER A 598 -21.58 -15.93 -18.44
CA SER A 598 -21.21 -15.38 -19.75
C SER A 598 -20.91 -13.89 -19.67
N TRP A 599 -21.75 -13.12 -18.98
CA TRP A 599 -21.56 -11.70 -18.76
C TRP A 599 -20.30 -11.41 -17.94
N TYR A 600 -20.00 -12.19 -16.91
CA TYR A 600 -18.74 -12.07 -16.17
C TYR A 600 -17.51 -12.26 -17.07
N LEU A 601 -17.53 -13.28 -17.92
CA LEU A 601 -16.43 -13.55 -18.84
C LEU A 601 -16.27 -12.45 -19.88
N ASP A 602 -17.35 -12.01 -20.51
CA ASP A 602 -17.36 -10.94 -21.53
C ASP A 602 -16.84 -9.62 -20.93
N THR A 603 -17.41 -9.22 -19.80
CA THR A 603 -17.05 -7.94 -19.16
C THR A 603 -15.64 -7.96 -18.58
N ALA A 604 -15.20 -9.08 -17.97
CA ALA A 604 -13.83 -9.24 -17.47
C ALA A 604 -12.81 -9.22 -18.62
N SER A 605 -13.13 -9.86 -19.75
CA SER A 605 -12.28 -9.86 -20.95
C SER A 605 -12.16 -8.46 -21.55
N ALA A 606 -13.25 -7.71 -21.66
CA ALA A 606 -13.26 -6.31 -22.12
C ALA A 606 -12.46 -5.40 -21.16
N ALA A 607 -12.62 -5.57 -19.86
CA ALA A 607 -11.86 -4.82 -18.86
C ALA A 607 -10.36 -5.14 -18.95
N ALA A 608 -10.00 -6.40 -19.12
CA ALA A 608 -8.62 -6.84 -19.27
C ALA A 608 -7.99 -6.29 -20.57
N GLU A 609 -8.75 -6.24 -21.68
CA GLU A 609 -8.30 -5.64 -22.94
C GLU A 609 -8.00 -4.16 -22.77
N ARG A 610 -8.84 -3.44 -22.02
CA ARG A 610 -8.63 -2.02 -21.74
C ARG A 610 -7.45 -1.74 -20.83
N LEU A 611 -7.25 -2.59 -19.80
CA LEU A 611 -6.19 -2.40 -18.80
C LEU A 611 -4.81 -2.88 -19.26
N CYS A 612 -4.76 -4.02 -19.95
CA CYS A 612 -3.53 -4.71 -20.29
C CYS A 612 -3.53 -5.13 -21.77
N PRO A 613 -3.62 -4.21 -22.74
CA PRO A 613 -3.70 -4.54 -24.16
C PRO A 613 -2.46 -5.28 -24.68
N GLN A 614 -1.31 -5.12 -24.01
CA GLN A 614 -0.05 -5.77 -24.34
C GLN A 614 0.03 -7.24 -23.89
N VAL A 615 -0.81 -7.67 -22.94
CA VAL A 615 -0.81 -9.03 -22.44
C VAL A 615 -1.44 -9.97 -23.46
N LEU A 616 -0.71 -10.99 -23.89
CA LEU A 616 -1.25 -12.02 -24.78
C LEU A 616 -2.32 -12.82 -24.03
N ARG A 617 -3.52 -12.85 -24.53
CA ARG A 617 -4.67 -13.61 -24.01
C ARG A 617 -5.19 -14.61 -25.02
N LEU A 618 -5.92 -15.58 -24.52
CA LEU A 618 -6.69 -16.48 -25.36
C LEU A 618 -7.81 -15.70 -26.07
N PRO A 619 -8.15 -16.05 -27.31
CA PRO A 619 -9.21 -15.36 -28.05
C PRO A 619 -10.55 -15.53 -27.32
N THR A 620 -11.13 -14.44 -26.87
CA THR A 620 -12.48 -14.36 -26.32
C THR A 620 -13.24 -13.27 -27.06
N ALA A 621 -14.43 -13.59 -27.55
CA ALA A 621 -15.29 -12.57 -28.15
C ALA A 621 -15.80 -11.66 -27.01
N THR A 622 -15.68 -10.36 -27.16
CA THR A 622 -16.19 -9.36 -26.22
C THR A 622 -17.20 -8.47 -26.90
N SER A 623 -18.37 -8.32 -26.30
CA SER A 623 -19.40 -7.36 -26.71
C SER A 623 -19.41 -6.09 -25.86
N HIS A 624 -18.73 -6.13 -24.70
CA HIS A 624 -18.64 -5.02 -23.76
C HIS A 624 -17.46 -4.09 -24.11
N THR A 625 -17.58 -2.82 -23.74
CA THR A 625 -16.48 -1.84 -23.88
C THR A 625 -16.39 -0.95 -22.64
N PHE A 626 -15.18 -0.53 -22.29
CA PHE A 626 -14.93 0.40 -21.20
C PHE A 626 -14.38 1.72 -21.73
N ASP A 627 -14.97 2.84 -21.31
CA ASP A 627 -14.55 4.18 -21.73
C ASP A 627 -13.17 4.57 -21.24
N SER A 628 -12.79 4.09 -20.04
CA SER A 628 -11.53 4.45 -19.41
C SER A 628 -10.87 3.30 -18.65
N HIS A 629 -9.55 3.38 -18.46
CA HIS A 629 -8.78 2.47 -17.60
C HIS A 629 -9.28 2.48 -16.14
N VAL A 630 -9.68 3.66 -15.63
CA VAL A 630 -10.18 3.82 -14.26
C VAL A 630 -11.49 3.05 -14.08
N HIS A 631 -12.38 3.15 -15.04
CA HIS A 631 -13.68 2.46 -15.00
C HIS A 631 -13.50 0.93 -15.08
N ALA A 632 -12.67 0.45 -16.00
CA ALA A 632 -12.35 -0.98 -16.13
C ALA A 632 -11.73 -1.54 -14.82
N ARG A 633 -10.82 -0.80 -14.21
CA ARG A 633 -10.19 -1.20 -12.95
C ARG A 633 -11.20 -1.21 -11.79
N SER A 634 -12.00 -0.16 -11.64
CA SER A 634 -13.03 -0.07 -10.59
C SER A 634 -14.04 -1.21 -10.68
N TRP A 635 -14.41 -1.62 -11.90
CA TRP A 635 -15.29 -2.77 -12.09
C TRP A 635 -14.63 -4.05 -11.62
N LEU A 636 -13.38 -4.34 -12.04
CA LEU A 636 -12.66 -5.53 -11.60
C LEU A 636 -12.41 -5.55 -10.09
N ASP A 637 -12.02 -4.42 -9.48
CA ASP A 637 -11.84 -4.29 -8.04
C ASP A 637 -13.15 -4.61 -7.29
N GLY A 638 -14.27 -4.14 -7.81
CA GLY A 638 -15.59 -4.41 -7.26
C GLY A 638 -16.04 -5.87 -7.41
N TYR A 639 -15.81 -6.49 -8.56
CA TYR A 639 -16.34 -7.82 -8.86
C TYR A 639 -15.34 -8.97 -8.60
N LEU A 640 -14.09 -8.71 -8.24
CA LEU A 640 -13.09 -9.77 -8.03
C LEU A 640 -13.58 -10.90 -7.12
N PRO A 641 -14.22 -10.68 -5.96
CA PRO A 641 -14.73 -11.75 -5.13
C PRO A 641 -15.76 -12.63 -5.84
N ASN A 642 -16.63 -12.01 -6.65
CA ASN A 642 -17.65 -12.73 -7.40
C ASN A 642 -17.07 -13.51 -8.58
N LEU A 643 -16.06 -12.94 -9.27
CA LEU A 643 -15.35 -13.61 -10.38
C LEU A 643 -14.58 -14.84 -9.88
N VAL A 644 -13.87 -14.72 -8.76
CA VAL A 644 -13.20 -15.88 -8.14
C VAL A 644 -14.20 -16.96 -7.72
N SER A 645 -15.33 -16.55 -7.12
CA SER A 645 -16.40 -17.48 -6.75
C SER A 645 -17.04 -18.16 -7.98
N ALA A 646 -17.19 -17.41 -9.08
CA ALA A 646 -17.66 -17.97 -10.36
C ALA A 646 -16.70 -19.00 -10.96
N ILE A 647 -15.38 -18.76 -10.87
CA ILE A 647 -14.35 -19.72 -11.28
C ILE A 647 -14.43 -21.01 -10.45
N ARG A 648 -14.56 -20.89 -9.12
CA ARG A 648 -14.73 -22.05 -8.21
C ARG A 648 -15.99 -22.85 -8.56
N HIS A 649 -17.09 -22.14 -8.75
CA HIS A 649 -18.36 -22.77 -9.14
C HIS A 649 -18.24 -23.49 -10.49
N GLY A 650 -17.68 -22.84 -11.49
CA GLY A 650 -17.45 -23.43 -12.81
C GLY A 650 -16.57 -24.67 -12.74
N ALA A 651 -15.51 -24.66 -11.91
CA ALA A 651 -14.64 -25.81 -11.68
C ALA A 651 -15.41 -26.99 -11.06
N GLN A 652 -16.27 -26.74 -10.07
CA GLN A 652 -17.13 -27.75 -9.44
C GLN A 652 -18.15 -28.33 -10.41
N GLN A 653 -18.73 -27.48 -11.26
CA GLN A 653 -19.72 -27.87 -12.27
C GLN A 653 -19.07 -28.40 -13.56
N ARG A 654 -17.75 -28.56 -13.59
CA ARG A 654 -16.97 -29.03 -14.76
C ARG A 654 -17.14 -28.16 -16.01
N GLN A 655 -17.40 -26.85 -15.84
CA GLN A 655 -17.47 -25.89 -16.92
C GLN A 655 -16.06 -25.42 -17.32
N HIS A 656 -15.25 -26.34 -17.80
CA HIS A 656 -13.81 -26.18 -17.97
C HIS A 656 -13.46 -24.99 -18.85
N THR A 657 -14.15 -24.84 -19.98
CA THR A 657 -13.93 -23.72 -20.91
C THR A 657 -14.14 -22.34 -20.26
N PHE A 658 -15.21 -22.19 -19.48
CA PHE A 658 -15.48 -20.95 -18.73
C PHE A 658 -14.35 -20.66 -17.69
N VAL A 659 -13.93 -21.69 -16.97
CA VAL A 659 -12.94 -21.56 -15.88
C VAL A 659 -11.60 -21.08 -16.41
N TRP A 660 -11.03 -21.75 -17.43
CA TRP A 660 -9.73 -21.34 -17.94
C TRP A 660 -9.81 -20.01 -18.72
N ALA A 661 -10.92 -19.73 -19.41
CA ALA A 661 -11.08 -18.47 -20.14
C ALA A 661 -11.15 -17.26 -19.19
N LEU A 662 -11.94 -17.36 -18.11
CA LEU A 662 -12.02 -16.29 -17.11
C LEU A 662 -10.71 -16.15 -16.32
N ALA A 663 -10.03 -17.25 -16.01
CA ALA A 663 -8.72 -17.22 -15.36
C ALA A 663 -7.67 -16.51 -16.23
N ASP A 664 -7.64 -16.75 -17.54
CA ASP A 664 -6.74 -16.07 -18.47
C ASP A 664 -7.09 -14.57 -18.61
N ALA A 665 -8.39 -14.24 -18.67
CA ALA A 665 -8.84 -12.86 -18.71
C ALA A 665 -8.36 -12.05 -17.47
N LEU A 666 -8.39 -12.64 -16.28
CA LEU A 666 -7.99 -11.99 -15.04
C LEU A 666 -6.46 -11.88 -14.85
N ARG A 667 -5.65 -12.62 -15.58
CA ARG A 667 -4.20 -12.73 -15.39
C ARG A 667 -3.48 -11.37 -15.33
N GLY A 668 -3.75 -10.48 -16.27
CA GLY A 668 -3.14 -9.15 -16.32
C GLY A 668 -3.54 -8.26 -15.14
N TYR A 669 -4.81 -8.29 -14.76
CA TYR A 669 -5.33 -7.53 -13.61
C TYR A 669 -4.74 -8.04 -12.28
N LEU A 670 -4.67 -9.36 -12.10
CA LEU A 670 -4.10 -10.00 -10.90
C LEU A 670 -2.60 -9.68 -10.75
N TRP A 671 -1.88 -9.63 -11.88
CA TRP A 671 -0.49 -9.15 -11.92
C TRP A 671 -0.37 -7.68 -11.45
N LEU A 672 -1.17 -6.77 -12.02
CA LEU A 672 -1.11 -5.34 -11.68
C LEU A 672 -1.50 -5.04 -10.25
N GLY A 673 -2.53 -5.73 -9.74
CA GLY A 673 -3.08 -5.53 -8.40
C GLY A 673 -2.35 -6.28 -7.29
N MET A 674 -1.39 -7.17 -7.64
CA MET A 674 -0.70 -8.05 -6.67
C MET A 674 -1.64 -8.84 -5.76
N HIS A 675 -2.76 -9.31 -6.32
CA HIS A 675 -3.75 -10.12 -5.60
C HIS A 675 -3.27 -11.58 -5.48
N THR A 676 -2.12 -11.82 -4.84
CA THR A 676 -1.40 -13.11 -4.84
C THR A 676 -2.25 -14.30 -4.44
N THR A 677 -3.04 -14.19 -3.37
CA THR A 677 -3.93 -15.28 -2.90
C THR A 677 -4.97 -15.65 -3.96
N ALA A 678 -5.68 -14.66 -4.49
CA ALA A 678 -6.67 -14.89 -5.55
C ALA A 678 -6.02 -15.41 -6.83
N TRP A 679 -4.83 -14.87 -7.17
CA TRP A 679 -4.10 -15.28 -8.36
C TRP A 679 -3.63 -16.73 -8.28
N THR A 680 -3.09 -17.16 -7.14
CA THR A 680 -2.67 -18.55 -6.91
C THR A 680 -3.84 -19.50 -7.14
N GLU A 681 -4.99 -19.23 -6.55
CA GLU A 681 -6.17 -20.07 -6.68
C GLU A 681 -6.70 -20.09 -8.13
N VAL A 682 -6.89 -18.91 -8.72
CA VAL A 682 -7.40 -18.76 -10.08
C VAL A 682 -6.49 -19.46 -11.09
N ALA A 683 -5.17 -19.34 -10.96
CA ALA A 683 -4.21 -19.96 -11.86
C ALA A 683 -4.23 -21.50 -11.76
N HIS A 684 -4.31 -22.06 -10.55
CA HIS A 684 -4.39 -23.51 -10.38
C HIS A 684 -5.71 -24.09 -10.87
N LEU A 685 -6.84 -23.43 -10.59
CA LEU A 685 -8.15 -23.85 -11.10
C LEU A 685 -8.20 -23.76 -12.63
N GLY A 686 -7.61 -22.69 -13.21
CA GLY A 686 -7.48 -22.53 -14.66
C GLY A 686 -6.64 -23.62 -15.29
N LEU A 687 -5.51 -24.00 -14.68
CA LEU A 687 -4.67 -25.09 -15.15
C LEU A 687 -5.40 -26.44 -15.09
N ALA A 688 -6.02 -26.76 -13.95
CA ALA A 688 -6.77 -28.00 -13.81
C ALA A 688 -7.92 -28.11 -14.82
N ALA A 689 -8.62 -27.01 -15.07
CA ALA A 689 -9.69 -26.97 -16.07
C ALA A 689 -9.16 -27.13 -17.51
N ALA A 690 -8.03 -26.47 -17.85
CA ALA A 690 -7.40 -26.60 -19.17
C ALA A 690 -6.94 -28.06 -19.43
N GLN A 691 -6.37 -28.72 -18.40
CA GLN A 691 -5.96 -30.13 -18.47
C GLN A 691 -7.15 -31.07 -18.63
N ALA A 692 -8.23 -30.82 -17.86
CA ALA A 692 -9.46 -31.62 -17.97
C ALA A 692 -10.14 -31.47 -19.34
N ASP A 693 -10.07 -30.29 -19.92
CA ASP A 693 -10.59 -29.97 -21.27
C ASP A 693 -9.62 -30.41 -22.39
N ARG A 694 -8.44 -30.91 -22.02
CA ARG A 694 -7.35 -31.31 -22.95
C ARG A 694 -7.00 -30.16 -23.93
N ASN A 695 -7.16 -28.95 -23.51
CA ASN A 695 -6.85 -27.74 -24.29
C ASN A 695 -5.41 -27.28 -24.04
N ARG A 696 -4.49 -27.71 -24.92
CA ARG A 696 -3.07 -27.38 -24.78
C ARG A 696 -2.76 -25.89 -24.86
N GLN A 697 -3.57 -25.13 -25.60
CA GLN A 697 -3.41 -23.66 -25.66
C GLN A 697 -3.79 -23.00 -24.33
N ALA A 698 -4.89 -23.43 -23.72
CA ALA A 698 -5.33 -22.95 -22.40
C ALA A 698 -4.34 -23.41 -21.29
N GLU A 699 -3.80 -24.62 -21.40
CA GLU A 699 -2.77 -25.13 -20.49
C GLU A 699 -1.50 -24.27 -20.55
N ALA A 700 -1.06 -23.90 -21.76
CA ALA A 700 0.06 -22.98 -21.95
C ALA A 700 -0.20 -21.60 -21.31
N ALA A 701 -1.41 -21.05 -21.48
CA ALA A 701 -1.80 -19.77 -20.87
C ALA A 701 -1.84 -19.85 -19.33
N ALA A 702 -2.30 -20.96 -18.76
CA ALA A 702 -2.30 -21.21 -17.33
C ALA A 702 -0.87 -21.31 -16.77
N HIS A 703 0.04 -22.02 -17.44
CA HIS A 703 1.46 -22.07 -17.07
C HIS A 703 2.15 -20.71 -17.23
N LEU A 704 1.78 -19.88 -18.23
CA LEU A 704 2.22 -18.48 -18.30
C LEU A 704 1.79 -17.68 -17.06
N SER A 705 0.59 -17.93 -16.56
CA SER A 705 0.09 -17.28 -15.35
C SER A 705 0.85 -17.73 -14.10
N LEU A 706 1.06 -19.03 -13.92
CA LEU A 706 1.82 -19.61 -12.80
C LEU A 706 3.28 -19.19 -12.82
N GLY A 707 3.93 -19.19 -13.99
CA GLY A 707 5.30 -18.73 -14.16
C GLY A 707 5.45 -17.26 -13.76
N ALA A 708 4.48 -16.41 -14.15
CA ALA A 708 4.47 -14.99 -13.76
C ALA A 708 4.23 -14.81 -12.26
N LEU A 709 3.35 -15.61 -11.65
CA LEU A 709 3.10 -15.62 -10.21
C LEU A 709 4.37 -16.06 -9.45
N ASN A 710 4.98 -17.19 -9.84
CA ASN A 710 6.18 -17.71 -9.19
C ASN A 710 7.35 -16.73 -9.32
N TRP A 711 7.49 -16.03 -10.47
CA TRP A 711 8.51 -14.99 -10.61
C TRP A 711 8.26 -13.83 -9.63
N ARG A 712 7.02 -13.40 -9.45
CA ARG A 712 6.66 -12.32 -8.50
C ARG A 712 6.83 -12.72 -7.04
N LEU A 713 6.74 -14.00 -6.73
CA LEU A 713 7.01 -14.58 -5.41
C LEU A 713 8.50 -14.94 -5.20
N GLU A 714 9.37 -14.60 -6.17
CA GLU A 714 10.82 -14.90 -6.16
C GLU A 714 11.14 -16.41 -6.15
N HIS A 715 10.16 -17.26 -6.51
CA HIS A 715 10.33 -18.70 -6.69
C HIS A 715 10.86 -19.01 -8.09
N PHE A 716 12.12 -18.62 -8.37
CA PHE A 716 12.69 -18.62 -9.73
C PHE A 716 12.72 -19.99 -10.41
N ASP A 717 13.04 -21.06 -9.68
CA ASP A 717 13.07 -22.42 -10.25
C ASP A 717 11.68 -22.91 -10.66
N ALA A 718 10.65 -22.62 -9.84
CA ALA A 718 9.26 -22.91 -10.18
C ALA A 718 8.80 -22.07 -11.39
N ALA A 719 9.18 -20.78 -11.46
CA ALA A 719 8.89 -19.91 -12.59
C ALA A 719 9.50 -20.45 -13.89
N ILE A 720 10.77 -20.89 -13.86
CA ILE A 720 11.44 -21.53 -15.00
C ILE A 720 10.68 -22.77 -15.43
N ALA A 721 10.34 -23.67 -14.50
CA ALA A 721 9.62 -24.90 -14.79
C ALA A 721 8.26 -24.63 -15.44
N ASP A 722 7.50 -23.66 -14.93
CA ASP A 722 6.21 -23.29 -15.51
C ASP A 722 6.34 -22.66 -16.88
N TYR A 723 7.28 -21.73 -17.10
CA TYR A 723 7.50 -21.15 -18.42
C TYR A 723 7.98 -22.21 -19.44
N GLN A 724 8.82 -23.17 -19.04
CA GLN A 724 9.24 -24.28 -19.90
C GLN A 724 8.05 -25.17 -20.29
N ARG A 725 7.14 -25.47 -19.35
CA ARG A 725 5.89 -26.18 -19.62
C ARG A 725 4.98 -25.36 -20.55
N ALA A 726 4.89 -24.04 -20.33
CA ALA A 726 4.15 -23.15 -21.22
C ALA A 726 4.68 -23.22 -22.67
N VAL A 727 6.02 -23.21 -22.85
CA VAL A 727 6.67 -23.36 -24.17
C VAL A 727 6.29 -24.71 -24.80
N ALA A 728 6.36 -25.80 -24.05
CA ALA A 728 6.04 -27.14 -24.54
C ALA A 728 4.56 -27.24 -24.95
N CYS A 729 3.63 -26.84 -24.08
CA CYS A 729 2.20 -26.84 -24.37
C CYS A 729 1.81 -25.93 -25.55
N ALA A 730 2.44 -24.74 -25.66
CA ALA A 730 2.21 -23.82 -26.77
C ALA A 730 2.73 -24.39 -28.11
N ARG A 731 3.85 -25.13 -28.08
CA ARG A 731 4.36 -25.82 -29.24
C ARG A 731 3.41 -26.94 -29.68
N ASP A 732 2.96 -27.76 -28.75
CA ASP A 732 1.99 -28.85 -29.00
C ASP A 732 0.67 -28.30 -29.55
N ALA A 733 0.24 -27.12 -29.09
CA ALA A 733 -0.95 -26.41 -29.54
C ALA A 733 -0.77 -25.69 -30.88
N SER A 734 0.43 -25.71 -31.48
CA SER A 734 0.76 -24.89 -32.67
C SER A 734 0.44 -23.40 -32.45
N TRP A 735 0.73 -22.89 -31.25
CA TRP A 735 0.48 -21.51 -30.83
C TRP A 735 1.78 -20.71 -30.69
N PRO A 736 2.32 -20.19 -31.81
CA PRO A 736 3.62 -19.53 -31.80
C PRO A 736 3.65 -18.24 -30.99
N GLU A 737 2.51 -17.53 -30.85
CA GLU A 737 2.40 -16.34 -30.03
C GLU A 737 2.55 -16.69 -28.53
N GLY A 738 1.94 -17.77 -28.09
CA GLY A 738 2.07 -18.29 -26.71
C GLY A 738 3.48 -18.77 -26.43
N GLN A 739 4.09 -19.49 -27.39
CA GLN A 739 5.50 -19.91 -27.29
C GLN A 739 6.42 -18.71 -27.16
N ALA A 740 6.24 -17.68 -27.98
CA ALA A 740 7.04 -16.46 -27.95
C ALA A 740 6.86 -15.69 -26.62
N ALA A 741 5.64 -15.65 -26.07
CA ALA A 741 5.36 -15.03 -24.78
C ALA A 741 6.06 -15.75 -23.62
N ALA A 742 6.02 -17.10 -23.63
CA ALA A 742 6.66 -17.92 -22.60
C ALA A 742 8.19 -17.78 -22.63
N LEU A 743 8.79 -17.85 -23.81
CA LEU A 743 10.23 -17.65 -24.00
C LEU A 743 10.64 -16.21 -23.63
N GLY A 744 9.83 -15.20 -24.00
CA GLY A 744 10.06 -13.80 -23.68
C GLY A 744 10.04 -13.51 -22.17
N ASN A 745 9.21 -14.25 -21.40
CA ASN A 745 9.16 -14.16 -19.93
C ASN A 745 10.26 -14.99 -19.26
N LEU A 746 10.66 -16.11 -19.86
CA LEU A 746 11.71 -16.99 -19.34
C LEU A 746 13.10 -16.32 -19.40
N GLY A 747 13.37 -15.55 -20.45
CA GLY A 747 14.65 -14.85 -20.64
C GLY A 747 15.06 -13.96 -19.46
N PRO A 748 14.21 -13.03 -18.98
CA PRO A 748 14.52 -12.22 -17.79
C PRO A 748 14.80 -13.05 -16.53
N VAL A 749 14.13 -14.20 -16.34
CA VAL A 749 14.37 -15.09 -15.18
C VAL A 749 15.77 -15.68 -15.24
N TYR A 750 16.18 -16.20 -16.41
CA TYR A 750 17.55 -16.70 -16.63
C TYR A 750 18.60 -15.60 -16.40
N ARG A 751 18.32 -14.39 -16.89
CA ARG A 751 19.21 -13.24 -16.69
C ARG A 751 19.44 -12.98 -15.20
N MET A 752 18.37 -12.92 -14.39
CA MET A 752 18.48 -12.65 -12.94
C MET A 752 19.24 -13.75 -12.20
N GLN A 753 19.07 -15.00 -12.60
CA GLN A 753 19.81 -16.15 -12.04
C GLN A 753 21.28 -16.23 -12.50
N GLY A 754 21.79 -15.26 -13.26
CA GLY A 754 23.17 -15.28 -13.74
C GLY A 754 23.41 -16.25 -14.91
N ARG A 755 22.39 -16.52 -15.71
CA ARG A 755 22.46 -17.37 -16.92
C ARG A 755 22.21 -16.54 -18.19
N PRO A 756 22.99 -15.48 -18.46
CA PRO A 756 22.70 -14.54 -19.53
C PRO A 756 22.79 -15.16 -20.92
N GLN A 757 23.62 -16.22 -21.13
CA GLN A 757 23.66 -16.92 -22.41
C GLN A 757 22.36 -17.65 -22.70
N HIS A 758 21.79 -18.36 -21.73
CA HIS A 758 20.47 -18.99 -21.89
C HIS A 758 19.36 -17.95 -22.12
N ALA A 759 19.47 -16.78 -21.46
CA ALA A 759 18.55 -15.66 -21.69
C ALA A 759 18.66 -15.14 -23.13
N LEU A 760 19.88 -15.01 -23.66
CA LEU A 760 20.14 -14.53 -25.04
C LEU A 760 19.52 -15.48 -26.06
N ASP A 761 19.76 -16.80 -25.94
CA ASP A 761 19.27 -17.84 -26.85
C ASP A 761 17.72 -17.88 -26.81
N THR A 762 17.16 -17.88 -25.60
CA THR A 762 15.71 -17.91 -25.36
C THR A 762 15.00 -16.67 -25.94
N LEU A 763 15.54 -15.49 -25.71
CA LEU A 763 14.98 -14.23 -26.23
C LEU A 763 15.16 -14.10 -27.73
N GLY A 764 16.23 -14.66 -28.31
CA GLY A 764 16.47 -14.73 -29.76
C GLY A 764 15.38 -15.58 -30.45
N GLU A 765 15.05 -16.76 -29.87
CA GLU A 765 13.95 -17.60 -30.37
C GLU A 765 12.61 -16.85 -30.25
N ALA A 766 12.34 -16.20 -29.09
CA ALA A 766 11.12 -15.42 -28.87
C ALA A 766 10.99 -14.26 -29.90
N LEU A 767 12.09 -13.56 -30.18
CA LEU A 767 12.14 -12.47 -31.16
C LEU A 767 11.79 -12.98 -32.57
N THR A 768 12.36 -14.12 -32.96
CA THR A 768 12.10 -14.76 -34.25
C THR A 768 10.63 -15.12 -34.40
N LEU A 769 10.03 -15.73 -33.38
CA LEU A 769 8.62 -16.09 -33.37
C LEU A 769 7.72 -14.84 -33.42
N ASN A 770 7.99 -13.81 -32.62
CA ASN A 770 7.19 -12.58 -32.63
C ASN A 770 7.27 -11.82 -33.97
N ARG A 771 8.43 -11.88 -34.67
CA ARG A 771 8.56 -11.32 -36.04
C ARG A 771 7.71 -12.11 -37.05
N ARG A 772 7.72 -13.44 -36.96
CA ARG A 772 6.92 -14.30 -37.85
C ARG A 772 5.41 -14.12 -37.66
N THR A 773 4.99 -13.88 -36.43
CA THR A 773 3.56 -13.69 -36.08
C THR A 773 3.10 -12.22 -36.19
N GLY A 774 3.99 -11.31 -36.57
CA GLY A 774 3.67 -9.88 -36.73
C GLY A 774 3.37 -9.15 -35.41
N ARG A 775 3.74 -9.71 -34.25
CA ARG A 775 3.46 -9.11 -32.93
C ARG A 775 4.49 -8.03 -32.58
N VAL A 776 4.25 -6.81 -33.04
CA VAL A 776 5.13 -5.65 -32.85
C VAL A 776 5.43 -5.39 -31.37
N ALA A 777 4.42 -5.49 -30.49
CA ALA A 777 4.62 -5.31 -29.04
C ALA A 777 5.57 -6.37 -28.46
N GLY A 778 5.45 -7.63 -28.85
CA GLY A 778 6.34 -8.71 -28.44
C GLY A 778 7.78 -8.51 -28.95
N VAL A 779 7.93 -8.05 -30.20
CA VAL A 779 9.24 -7.69 -30.77
C VAL A 779 9.91 -6.58 -29.95
N ALA A 780 9.15 -5.53 -29.58
CA ALA A 780 9.66 -4.42 -28.76
C ALA A 780 10.15 -4.88 -27.38
N VAL A 781 9.34 -5.71 -26.69
CA VAL A 781 9.71 -6.25 -25.37
C VAL A 781 10.95 -7.13 -25.46
N ASN A 782 11.04 -8.02 -26.49
CA ASN A 782 12.20 -8.89 -26.64
C ASN A 782 13.47 -8.10 -26.96
N HIS A 783 13.39 -7.06 -27.79
CA HIS A 783 14.51 -6.16 -28.03
C HIS A 783 14.96 -5.47 -26.73
N ASN A 784 14.03 -4.97 -25.92
CA ASN A 784 14.36 -4.35 -24.64
C ASN A 784 15.07 -5.34 -23.67
N ASN A 785 14.58 -6.57 -23.57
CA ASN A 785 15.17 -7.59 -22.72
C ASN A 785 16.54 -8.07 -23.27
N LEU A 786 16.69 -8.20 -24.59
CA LEU A 786 17.98 -8.50 -25.22
C LEU A 786 19.00 -7.38 -24.94
N GLY A 787 18.58 -6.12 -24.97
CA GLY A 787 19.42 -4.98 -24.59
C GLY A 787 20.01 -5.14 -23.19
N LEU A 788 19.19 -5.52 -22.21
CA LEU A 788 19.65 -5.77 -20.85
C LEU A 788 20.60 -6.98 -20.74
N VAL A 789 20.32 -8.06 -21.47
CA VAL A 789 21.21 -9.23 -21.49
C VAL A 789 22.56 -8.90 -22.14
N CYS A 790 22.56 -8.14 -23.22
CA CYS A 790 23.78 -7.66 -23.89
C CYS A 790 24.57 -6.71 -22.97
N LEU A 791 23.88 -5.86 -22.18
CA LEU A 791 24.52 -5.00 -21.17
C LEU A 791 25.25 -5.86 -20.14
N ASP A 792 24.58 -6.88 -19.56
CA ASP A 792 25.19 -7.77 -18.57
C ASP A 792 26.41 -8.51 -19.13
N LEU A 793 26.35 -8.95 -20.39
CA LEU A 793 27.45 -9.62 -21.09
C LEU A 793 28.57 -8.66 -21.53
N GLY A 794 28.42 -7.35 -21.33
CA GLY A 794 29.38 -6.34 -21.76
C GLY A 794 29.41 -6.07 -23.26
N ARG A 795 28.35 -6.43 -24.01
CA ARG A 795 28.16 -6.12 -25.44
C ARG A 795 27.45 -4.78 -25.58
N LEU A 796 28.08 -3.69 -25.09
CA LEU A 796 27.41 -2.40 -24.91
C LEU A 796 26.87 -1.78 -26.19
N THR A 797 27.57 -1.94 -27.33
CA THR A 797 27.10 -1.44 -28.62
C THR A 797 25.86 -2.17 -29.11
N GLU A 798 25.82 -3.50 -28.97
CA GLU A 798 24.66 -4.30 -29.30
C GLU A 798 23.49 -3.97 -28.36
N ALA A 799 23.76 -3.77 -27.07
CA ALA A 799 22.77 -3.35 -26.08
C ALA A 799 22.09 -2.03 -26.49
N ALA A 800 22.88 -1.02 -26.90
CA ALA A 800 22.35 0.25 -27.40
C ALA A 800 21.46 0.05 -28.65
N ALA A 801 21.90 -0.75 -29.62
CA ALA A 801 21.13 -1.05 -30.83
C ALA A 801 19.80 -1.72 -30.51
N HIS A 802 19.79 -2.67 -29.58
CA HIS A 802 18.57 -3.34 -29.12
C HIS A 802 17.62 -2.38 -28.37
N CYS A 803 18.11 -1.54 -27.47
CA CYS A 803 17.28 -0.55 -26.77
C CYS A 803 16.72 0.52 -27.74
N GLN A 804 17.48 0.96 -28.73
CA GLN A 804 17.02 1.88 -29.77
C GLN A 804 15.91 1.23 -30.64
N ALA A 805 16.07 -0.03 -31.03
CA ALA A 805 15.04 -0.77 -31.75
C ALA A 805 13.76 -0.90 -30.94
N ALA A 806 13.88 -1.23 -29.63
CA ALA A 806 12.76 -1.28 -28.71
C ALA A 806 12.03 0.06 -28.61
N LEU A 807 12.78 1.17 -28.48
CA LEU A 807 12.23 2.52 -28.41
C LEU A 807 11.49 2.92 -29.69
N ALA A 808 12.06 2.63 -30.85
CA ALA A 808 11.43 2.92 -32.16
C ALA A 808 10.07 2.20 -32.30
N LEU A 809 10.03 0.91 -31.93
CA LEU A 809 8.80 0.10 -31.93
C LEU A 809 7.78 0.57 -30.89
N ALA A 810 8.24 0.96 -29.70
CA ALA A 810 7.37 1.50 -28.65
C ALA A 810 6.75 2.86 -29.05
N ARG A 811 7.49 3.69 -29.79
CA ARG A 811 7.00 4.94 -30.37
C ARG A 811 5.97 4.66 -31.47
N GLN A 812 6.24 3.72 -32.36
CA GLN A 812 5.29 3.28 -33.40
C GLN A 812 3.98 2.76 -32.79
N ALA A 813 4.07 1.98 -31.70
CA ALA A 813 2.92 1.44 -30.96
C ALA A 813 2.25 2.46 -30.04
N LYS A 814 2.76 3.68 -29.93
CA LYS A 814 2.30 4.75 -29.00
C LYS A 814 2.22 4.28 -27.53
N SER A 815 3.04 3.32 -27.15
CA SER A 815 3.08 2.76 -25.79
C SER A 815 3.98 3.58 -24.88
N VAL A 816 3.44 4.53 -24.15
CA VAL A 816 4.20 5.39 -23.23
C VAL A 816 5.01 4.60 -22.19
N PRO A 817 4.45 3.55 -21.51
CA PRO A 817 5.24 2.77 -20.56
C PRO A 817 6.44 2.05 -21.20
N SER A 818 6.27 1.50 -22.40
CA SER A 818 7.35 0.82 -23.12
C SER A 818 8.44 1.78 -23.58
N GLN A 819 8.07 3.02 -23.99
CA GLN A 819 9.03 4.06 -24.32
C GLN A 819 9.85 4.45 -23.09
N ALA A 820 9.21 4.69 -21.94
CA ALA A 820 9.90 5.05 -20.72
C ALA A 820 10.91 3.97 -20.28
N LEU A 821 10.52 2.69 -20.36
CA LEU A 821 11.40 1.58 -20.02
C LEU A 821 12.60 1.47 -20.99
N ALA A 822 12.36 1.56 -22.30
CA ALA A 822 13.42 1.49 -23.31
C ALA A 822 14.40 2.66 -23.17
N LEU A 823 13.91 3.87 -22.88
CA LEU A 823 14.74 5.05 -22.61
C LEU A 823 15.57 4.88 -21.34
N THR A 824 15.01 4.32 -20.26
CA THR A 824 15.78 4.05 -19.04
C THR A 824 16.95 3.12 -19.32
N ASN A 825 16.71 1.99 -20.00
CA ASN A 825 17.75 1.02 -20.32
C ASN A 825 18.78 1.59 -21.31
N LEU A 826 18.34 2.40 -22.27
CA LEU A 826 19.25 3.07 -23.21
C LEU A 826 20.15 4.08 -22.49
N GLY A 827 19.60 4.82 -21.54
CA GLY A 827 20.36 5.75 -20.70
C GLY A 827 21.44 5.06 -19.88
N ASP A 828 21.13 3.87 -19.29
CA ASP A 828 22.10 3.04 -18.59
C ASP A 828 23.26 2.63 -19.52
N VAL A 829 22.94 2.18 -20.73
CA VAL A 829 23.94 1.79 -21.72
C VAL A 829 24.80 2.97 -22.15
N TYR A 830 24.20 4.14 -22.42
CA TYR A 830 24.95 5.36 -22.79
C TYR A 830 25.87 5.83 -21.67
N HIS A 831 25.45 5.72 -20.40
CA HIS A 831 26.30 6.01 -19.25
C HIS A 831 27.55 5.11 -19.22
N LEU A 832 27.37 3.79 -19.43
CA LEU A 832 28.49 2.83 -19.48
C LEU A 832 29.43 3.07 -20.69
N LEU A 833 28.89 3.57 -21.80
CA LEU A 833 29.66 3.96 -22.97
C LEU A 833 30.36 5.33 -22.83
N GLY A 834 30.25 6.01 -21.72
CA GLY A 834 30.82 7.34 -21.48
C GLY A 834 30.07 8.48 -22.17
N ARG A 835 28.92 8.22 -22.81
CA ARG A 835 28.10 9.19 -23.54
C ARG A 835 27.16 9.94 -22.56
N CYS A 836 27.77 10.64 -21.57
CA CYS A 836 27.08 11.18 -20.41
C CYS A 836 25.98 12.20 -20.77
N ASP A 837 26.14 13.03 -21.81
CA ASP A 837 25.12 14.01 -22.19
C ASP A 837 23.90 13.35 -22.83
N GLU A 838 24.13 12.35 -23.67
CA GLU A 838 23.05 11.57 -24.28
C GLU A 838 22.33 10.71 -23.25
N ALA A 839 23.07 10.13 -22.30
CA ALA A 839 22.50 9.42 -21.17
C ALA A 839 21.57 10.33 -20.36
N PHE A 840 22.03 11.54 -20.02
CA PHE A 840 21.25 12.51 -19.27
C PHE A 840 19.97 12.93 -20.00
N GLN A 841 20.04 13.28 -21.28
CA GLN A 841 18.88 13.66 -22.09
C GLN A 841 17.87 12.50 -22.20
N THR A 842 18.36 11.29 -22.46
CA THR A 842 17.55 10.07 -22.58
C THR A 842 16.82 9.75 -21.28
N LEU A 843 17.51 9.84 -20.15
CA LEU A 843 16.93 9.59 -18.83
C LEU A 843 15.98 10.70 -18.38
N ALA A 844 16.22 11.95 -18.76
CA ALA A 844 15.28 13.04 -18.50
C ALA A 844 13.95 12.84 -19.26
N GLU A 845 14.01 12.37 -20.52
CA GLU A 845 12.82 11.98 -21.27
C GLU A 845 12.11 10.78 -20.60
N ALA A 846 12.87 9.74 -20.17
CA ALA A 846 12.34 8.60 -19.46
C ALA A 846 11.61 9.00 -18.18
N LEU A 847 12.22 9.89 -17.38
CA LEU A 847 11.66 10.36 -16.13
C LEU A 847 10.30 11.03 -16.33
N ARG A 848 10.20 11.93 -17.31
CA ARG A 848 8.95 12.60 -17.67
C ARG A 848 7.85 11.62 -18.06
N LEU A 849 8.18 10.57 -18.84
CA LEU A 849 7.21 9.56 -19.27
C LEU A 849 6.79 8.64 -18.11
N HIS A 850 7.71 8.32 -17.20
CA HIS A 850 7.39 7.59 -15.97
C HIS A 850 6.46 8.38 -15.04
N GLU A 851 6.65 9.71 -14.95
CA GLU A 851 5.75 10.59 -14.19
C GLU A 851 4.33 10.60 -14.75
N GLN A 852 4.19 10.68 -16.07
CA GLN A 852 2.88 10.61 -16.74
C GLN A 852 2.11 9.31 -16.48
N THR A 853 2.84 8.21 -16.30
CA THR A 853 2.25 6.88 -16.16
C THR A 853 2.17 6.37 -14.72
N GLY A 854 2.77 7.09 -13.76
CA GLY A 854 2.91 6.62 -12.38
C GLY A 854 3.76 5.35 -12.26
N SER A 855 4.64 5.09 -13.22
CA SER A 855 5.40 3.84 -13.32
C SER A 855 6.52 3.77 -12.28
N ARG A 856 6.67 2.61 -11.64
CA ARG A 856 7.76 2.30 -10.69
C ARG A 856 9.15 2.27 -11.33
N GLY A 857 9.25 2.12 -12.65
CA GLY A 857 10.50 2.25 -13.42
C GLY A 857 11.21 3.59 -13.19
N ARG A 858 10.48 4.60 -12.70
CA ARG A 858 11.04 5.89 -12.26
C ARG A 858 12.18 5.74 -11.26
N ALA A 859 12.10 4.78 -10.32
CA ALA A 859 13.13 4.58 -9.30
C ALA A 859 14.48 4.17 -9.92
N ALA A 860 14.47 3.26 -10.90
CA ALA A 860 15.68 2.87 -11.62
C ALA A 860 16.28 4.06 -12.40
N THR A 861 15.44 4.83 -13.10
CA THR A 861 15.87 6.04 -13.83
C THR A 861 16.54 7.05 -12.89
N LEU A 862 15.96 7.26 -11.68
CA LEU A 862 16.54 8.15 -10.67
C LEU A 862 17.90 7.66 -10.16
N CYS A 863 18.10 6.34 -10.00
CA CYS A 863 19.38 5.76 -9.59
C CYS A 863 20.46 6.07 -10.62
N THR A 864 20.18 5.90 -11.91
CA THR A 864 21.18 6.18 -12.96
C THR A 864 21.47 7.67 -13.10
N LEU A 865 20.43 8.52 -13.04
CA LEU A 865 20.64 9.98 -13.01
C LEU A 865 21.48 10.40 -11.79
N ALA A 866 21.25 9.79 -10.63
CA ALA A 866 22.04 10.05 -9.44
C ALA A 866 23.53 9.69 -9.64
N ARG A 867 23.82 8.57 -10.31
CA ARG A 867 25.20 8.18 -10.64
C ARG A 867 25.84 9.17 -11.62
N ILE A 868 25.13 9.61 -12.65
CA ILE A 868 25.63 10.63 -13.60
C ILE A 868 25.92 11.96 -12.89
N HIS A 869 25.03 12.42 -11.96
CA HIS A 869 25.30 13.62 -11.16
C HIS A 869 26.52 13.44 -10.25
N ALA A 870 26.69 12.27 -9.66
CA ALA A 870 27.86 11.97 -8.82
C ALA A 870 29.16 12.01 -9.63
N ASP A 871 29.17 11.44 -10.84
CA ASP A 871 30.34 11.47 -11.77
C ASP A 871 30.68 12.89 -12.22
N ARG A 872 29.68 13.79 -12.32
CA ARG A 872 29.87 15.23 -12.60
C ARG A 872 30.25 16.05 -11.35
N GLY A 873 30.37 15.42 -10.17
CA GLY A 873 30.71 16.08 -8.91
C GLY A 873 29.55 16.71 -8.16
N ASP A 874 28.32 16.66 -8.67
CA ASP A 874 27.12 17.20 -8.03
C ASP A 874 26.54 16.21 -7.01
N ARG A 875 27.30 15.97 -5.92
CA ARG A 875 26.92 15.04 -4.85
C ARG A 875 25.58 15.39 -4.17
N PRO A 876 25.25 16.68 -3.91
CA PRO A 876 23.97 17.01 -3.29
C PRO A 876 22.74 16.57 -4.11
N GLN A 877 22.77 16.79 -5.42
CA GLN A 877 21.70 16.39 -6.33
C GLN A 877 21.65 14.85 -6.46
N ALA A 878 22.82 14.22 -6.60
CA ALA A 878 22.94 12.77 -6.65
C ALA A 878 22.31 12.10 -5.43
N THR A 879 22.61 12.61 -4.21
CA THR A 879 22.04 12.08 -2.97
C THR A 879 20.50 12.26 -2.91
N ARG A 880 19.99 13.40 -3.33
CA ARG A 880 18.53 13.64 -3.36
C ARG A 880 17.81 12.67 -4.28
N LEU A 881 18.31 12.46 -5.50
CA LEU A 881 17.70 11.55 -6.46
C LEU A 881 17.75 10.08 -5.97
N ALA A 882 18.87 9.65 -5.40
CA ALA A 882 19.00 8.31 -4.85
C ALA A 882 18.09 8.09 -3.62
N GLN A 883 17.89 9.11 -2.79
CA GLN A 883 16.96 9.06 -1.66
C GLN A 883 15.50 8.99 -2.12
N GLN A 884 15.13 9.73 -3.18
CA GLN A 884 13.81 9.61 -3.80
C GLN A 884 13.57 8.20 -4.35
N ALA A 885 14.57 7.61 -5.03
CA ALA A 885 14.49 6.25 -5.52
C ALA A 885 14.29 5.24 -4.37
N LEU A 886 15.00 5.42 -3.25
CA LEU A 886 14.87 4.57 -2.07
C LEU A 886 13.48 4.67 -1.44
N THR A 887 12.93 5.86 -1.32
CA THR A 887 11.56 6.07 -0.82
C THR A 887 10.54 5.34 -1.69
N MET A 888 10.68 5.41 -3.02
CA MET A 888 9.78 4.71 -3.95
C MET A 888 9.93 3.17 -3.89
N ALA A 889 11.11 2.66 -3.53
CA ALA A 889 11.37 1.23 -3.41
C ALA A 889 10.75 0.62 -2.14
N HIS A 890 10.39 1.43 -1.14
CA HIS A 890 9.80 0.96 0.12
C HIS A 890 8.28 0.81 0.09
N ASP A 891 7.56 1.53 -0.76
CA ASP A 891 6.10 1.52 -0.79
C ASP A 891 5.54 1.33 -2.23
N PRO A 892 5.03 0.12 -2.54
CA PRO A 892 5.23 -1.17 -1.84
C PRO A 892 6.69 -1.66 -1.99
N PRO A 893 7.20 -2.45 -1.02
CA PRO A 893 8.61 -2.84 -1.02
C PRO A 893 8.97 -3.70 -2.23
N GLU A 894 10.11 -3.36 -2.83
CA GLU A 894 10.69 -4.09 -3.96
C GLU A 894 12.20 -4.28 -3.74
N PRO A 895 12.64 -5.47 -3.29
CA PRO A 895 14.03 -5.71 -2.87
C PRO A 895 15.07 -5.34 -3.95
N ARG A 896 14.76 -5.57 -5.22
CA ARG A 896 15.64 -5.23 -6.33
C ARG A 896 15.86 -3.72 -6.47
N LEU A 897 14.79 -2.93 -6.45
CA LEU A 897 14.88 -1.46 -6.53
C LEU A 897 15.52 -0.88 -5.27
N GLU A 898 15.24 -1.45 -4.11
CA GLU A 898 15.86 -1.08 -2.84
C GLU A 898 17.37 -1.33 -2.88
N ALA A 899 17.81 -2.48 -3.41
CA ALA A 899 19.22 -2.80 -3.61
C ALA A 899 19.91 -1.77 -4.51
N MET A 900 19.29 -1.40 -5.64
CA MET A 900 19.82 -0.40 -6.57
C MET A 900 19.95 0.98 -5.92
N ALA A 901 18.91 1.43 -5.21
CA ALA A 901 18.90 2.75 -4.56
C ALA A 901 19.92 2.84 -3.41
N ARG A 902 19.98 1.81 -2.54
CA ARG A 902 20.99 1.72 -1.47
C ARG A 902 22.40 1.61 -2.03
N HIS A 903 22.61 0.85 -3.11
CA HIS A 903 23.90 0.76 -3.80
C HIS A 903 24.35 2.14 -4.28
N THR A 904 23.46 2.87 -4.95
CA THR A 904 23.75 4.23 -5.42
C THR A 904 24.09 5.18 -4.28
N LEU A 905 23.32 5.15 -3.17
CA LEU A 905 23.62 5.94 -1.96
C LEU A 905 24.97 5.54 -1.32
N GLY A 906 25.26 4.25 -1.28
CA GLY A 906 26.51 3.71 -0.74
C GLY A 906 27.73 4.18 -1.52
N ILE A 907 27.64 4.24 -2.84
CA ILE A 907 28.71 4.77 -3.72
C ILE A 907 28.89 6.28 -3.50
N ILE A 908 27.80 7.07 -3.53
CA ILE A 908 27.85 8.53 -3.39
C ILE A 908 28.41 8.92 -2.02
N GLY A 909 27.97 8.24 -0.95
CA GLY A 909 28.38 8.48 0.42
C GLY A 909 29.65 7.75 0.85
N THR A 910 30.25 6.89 0.00
CA THR A 910 31.38 5.99 0.36
C THR A 910 31.10 5.20 1.64
N ASN A 911 29.86 4.75 1.84
CA ASN A 911 29.42 4.11 3.09
C ASN A 911 29.29 2.59 2.91
N ALA A 912 30.26 1.86 3.48
CA ALA A 912 30.34 0.39 3.42
C ALA A 912 29.13 -0.29 4.08
N GLU A 913 28.53 0.29 5.12
CA GLU A 913 27.39 -0.32 5.81
C GLU A 913 26.12 -0.27 4.94
N VAL A 914 25.91 0.84 4.25
CA VAL A 914 24.81 0.98 3.26
C VAL A 914 25.02 0.00 2.10
N LEU A 915 26.27 -0.20 1.64
CA LEU A 915 26.59 -1.20 0.62
C LEU A 915 26.31 -2.63 1.08
N LYS A 916 26.59 -2.98 2.34
CA LYS A 916 26.23 -4.31 2.89
C LYS A 916 24.73 -4.51 2.98
N GLN A 917 23.97 -3.49 3.36
CA GLN A 917 22.51 -3.54 3.33
C GLN A 917 21.98 -3.72 1.90
N ALA A 918 22.55 -2.99 0.93
CA ALA A 918 22.24 -3.16 -0.48
C ALA A 918 22.49 -4.60 -0.96
N LEU A 919 23.61 -5.20 -0.52
CA LEU A 919 23.99 -6.58 -0.84
C LEU A 919 22.97 -7.59 -0.28
N ALA A 920 22.51 -7.39 0.95
CA ALA A 920 21.46 -8.21 1.52
C ALA A 920 20.16 -8.15 0.70
N CYS A 921 19.73 -6.94 0.30
CA CYS A 921 18.56 -6.76 -0.56
C CYS A 921 18.75 -7.41 -1.95
N ALA A 922 19.94 -7.31 -2.56
CA ALA A 922 20.25 -7.93 -3.85
C ALA A 922 20.20 -9.46 -3.79
N ARG A 923 20.66 -10.05 -2.69
CA ARG A 923 20.58 -11.51 -2.44
C ARG A 923 19.14 -11.95 -2.25
N THR A 924 18.35 -11.20 -1.51
CA THR A 924 16.91 -11.45 -1.37
C THR A 924 16.22 -11.39 -2.72
N ALA A 925 16.56 -10.40 -3.57
CA ALA A 925 16.01 -10.28 -4.92
C ALA A 925 16.53 -11.34 -5.91
N GLY A 926 17.54 -12.14 -5.56
CA GLY A 926 18.16 -13.14 -6.43
C GLY A 926 18.86 -12.58 -7.68
N ASP A 927 19.17 -11.27 -7.72
CA ASP A 927 19.80 -10.62 -8.87
C ASP A 927 21.31 -10.71 -8.78
N ARG A 928 21.89 -11.67 -9.51
CA ARG A 928 23.33 -11.96 -9.49
C ARG A 928 24.19 -10.84 -10.05
N TYR A 929 23.66 -10.06 -11.01
CA TYR A 929 24.38 -8.90 -11.56
C TYR A 929 24.52 -7.79 -10.51
N ILE A 930 23.41 -7.42 -9.85
CA ILE A 930 23.43 -6.40 -8.80
C ILE A 930 24.26 -6.86 -7.61
N GLU A 931 24.20 -8.14 -7.22
CA GLU A 931 25.06 -8.73 -6.17
C GLU A 931 26.55 -8.52 -6.48
N ALA A 932 26.97 -8.85 -7.71
CA ALA A 932 28.36 -8.68 -8.13
C ALA A 932 28.77 -7.19 -8.20
N ASP A 933 27.89 -6.32 -8.72
CA ASP A 933 28.15 -4.88 -8.83
C ASP A 933 28.36 -4.21 -7.46
N ILE A 934 27.54 -4.57 -6.47
CA ILE A 934 27.69 -4.09 -5.08
C ILE A 934 28.98 -4.64 -4.47
N ALA A 935 29.33 -5.89 -4.72
CA ALA A 935 30.56 -6.51 -4.20
C ALA A 935 31.80 -5.80 -4.77
N VAL A 936 31.80 -5.39 -6.05
CA VAL A 936 32.87 -4.53 -6.60
C VAL A 936 32.95 -3.22 -5.82
N SER A 937 31.81 -2.60 -5.54
CA SER A 937 31.75 -1.27 -4.89
C SER A 937 32.18 -1.30 -3.42
N LEU A 938 32.14 -2.45 -2.73
CA LEU A 938 32.71 -2.65 -1.39
C LEU A 938 34.26 -2.55 -1.38
N GLY A 939 34.92 -2.74 -2.51
CA GLY A 939 36.31 -2.35 -2.76
C GLY A 939 37.42 -3.13 -2.03
N THR A 940 37.09 -4.05 -1.12
CA THR A 940 38.10 -4.85 -0.44
C THR A 940 38.54 -6.03 -1.31
N PRO A 941 39.79 -6.53 -1.21
CA PRO A 941 40.29 -7.66 -2.01
C PRO A 941 39.40 -8.91 -1.91
N SER A 942 38.82 -9.16 -0.75
CA SER A 942 37.91 -10.29 -0.53
C SER A 942 36.61 -10.12 -1.33
N TRP A 943 35.96 -8.96 -1.25
CA TRP A 943 34.72 -8.68 -1.98
C TRP A 943 34.95 -8.59 -3.48
N CYS A 944 36.10 -8.01 -3.91
CA CYS A 944 36.45 -7.97 -5.34
C CYS A 944 36.65 -9.37 -5.93
N ARG A 945 37.26 -10.29 -5.17
CA ARG A 945 37.38 -11.72 -5.58
C ARG A 945 36.04 -12.42 -5.65
N THR A 946 35.14 -12.15 -4.70
CA THR A 946 33.77 -12.67 -4.74
C THR A 946 33.03 -12.15 -5.97
N ALA A 947 33.11 -10.85 -6.24
CA ALA A 947 32.53 -10.24 -7.44
C ALA A 947 33.10 -10.83 -8.73
N LEU A 948 34.40 -11.04 -8.78
CA LEU A 948 35.08 -11.65 -9.94
C LEU A 948 34.61 -13.08 -10.17
N SER A 949 34.52 -13.89 -9.11
CA SER A 949 34.01 -15.26 -9.23
C SER A 949 32.57 -15.30 -9.77
N ILE A 950 31.69 -14.42 -9.29
CA ILE A 950 30.31 -14.31 -9.83
C ILE A 950 30.36 -13.86 -11.29
N ALA A 951 31.14 -12.82 -11.60
CA ALA A 951 31.19 -12.23 -12.94
C ALA A 951 31.81 -13.16 -13.98
N GLU A 952 32.79 -13.98 -13.60
CA GLU A 952 33.38 -15.02 -14.47
C GLU A 952 32.38 -16.15 -14.73
N ASN A 953 31.75 -16.68 -13.68
CA ASN A 953 30.76 -17.76 -13.79
C ASN A 953 29.54 -17.33 -14.64
N CYS A 954 29.13 -16.07 -14.58
CA CYS A 954 27.96 -15.52 -15.28
C CYS A 954 28.32 -14.84 -16.61
N GLY A 955 29.60 -14.60 -16.90
CA GLY A 955 30.04 -13.92 -18.13
C GLY A 955 29.85 -12.41 -18.12
N TYR A 956 29.82 -11.73 -16.96
CA TYR A 956 29.61 -10.29 -16.81
C TYR A 956 30.88 -9.48 -17.06
N ARG A 957 31.27 -9.30 -18.32
CA ARG A 957 32.60 -8.78 -18.69
C ARG A 957 32.87 -7.35 -18.19
N VAL A 958 31.88 -6.47 -18.14
CA VAL A 958 32.03 -5.11 -17.56
C VAL A 958 32.37 -5.21 -16.07
N LEU A 959 31.68 -6.09 -15.34
CA LEU A 959 31.94 -6.28 -13.90
C LEU A 959 33.29 -6.96 -13.64
N GLN A 960 33.75 -7.87 -14.51
CA GLN A 960 35.11 -8.43 -14.45
C GLN A 960 36.14 -7.29 -14.54
N GLY A 961 36.02 -6.40 -15.55
CA GLY A 961 36.91 -5.24 -15.70
C GLY A 961 36.88 -4.34 -14.46
N ARG A 962 35.70 -3.99 -13.96
CA ARG A 962 35.56 -3.17 -12.75
C ARG A 962 36.14 -3.84 -11.49
N ALA A 963 35.93 -5.15 -11.33
CA ALA A 963 36.52 -5.91 -10.23
C ALA A 963 38.05 -5.94 -10.28
N HIS A 964 38.62 -6.10 -11.46
CA HIS A 964 40.06 -6.01 -11.67
C HIS A 964 40.62 -4.60 -11.41
N THR A 965 39.90 -3.52 -11.83
CA THR A 965 40.27 -2.13 -11.49
C THR A 965 40.26 -1.91 -9.98
N ALA A 966 39.26 -2.43 -9.27
CA ALA A 966 39.18 -2.33 -7.81
C ALA A 966 40.28 -3.15 -7.11
N LEU A 967 40.60 -4.35 -7.60
CA LEU A 967 41.71 -5.16 -7.10
C LEU A 967 43.06 -4.46 -7.33
N ALA A 968 43.29 -3.92 -8.54
CA ALA A 968 44.52 -3.17 -8.84
C ALA A 968 44.66 -1.96 -7.92
N THR A 969 43.58 -1.24 -7.63
CA THR A 969 43.57 -0.13 -6.68
C THR A 969 43.91 -0.61 -5.25
N ALA A 970 43.33 -1.72 -4.83
CA ALA A 970 43.59 -2.28 -3.48
C ALA A 970 45.04 -2.77 -3.34
N HIS A 971 45.60 -3.44 -4.35
CA HIS A 971 46.99 -3.86 -4.39
C HIS A 971 47.96 -2.66 -4.42
N TYR A 972 47.64 -1.61 -5.18
CA TYR A 972 48.40 -0.38 -5.18
C TYR A 972 48.47 0.26 -3.79
N LEU A 973 47.34 0.38 -3.11
CA LEU A 973 47.25 0.95 -1.77
C LEU A 973 47.97 0.10 -0.71
N SER A 974 48.09 -1.20 -0.92
CA SER A 974 48.84 -2.11 -0.03
C SER A 974 50.34 -2.23 -0.38
N GLY A 975 50.81 -1.53 -1.42
CA GLY A 975 52.20 -1.55 -1.87
C GLY A 975 52.57 -2.76 -2.75
N ASP A 976 51.63 -3.61 -3.12
CA ASP A 976 51.83 -4.77 -3.99
C ASP A 976 51.77 -4.36 -5.48
N MET A 977 52.82 -3.68 -5.92
CA MET A 977 52.90 -3.12 -7.26
C MET A 977 52.79 -4.15 -8.39
N ARG A 978 53.31 -5.37 -8.16
CA ARG A 978 53.27 -6.45 -9.16
C ARG A 978 51.83 -6.89 -9.44
N ASN A 979 51.09 -7.22 -8.39
CA ASN A 979 49.70 -7.64 -8.55
C ASN A 979 48.76 -6.48 -8.97
N ALA A 980 49.10 -5.23 -8.57
CA ALA A 980 48.43 -4.05 -9.05
C ALA A 980 48.53 -3.89 -10.58
N LEU A 981 49.74 -4.04 -11.14
CA LEU A 981 49.98 -3.92 -12.58
C LEU A 981 49.28 -5.03 -13.36
N VAL A 982 49.36 -6.29 -12.90
CA VAL A 982 48.67 -7.42 -13.56
C VAL A 982 47.16 -7.20 -13.57
N SER A 983 46.59 -6.82 -12.42
CA SER A 983 45.14 -6.58 -12.35
C SER A 983 44.72 -5.38 -13.19
N ALA A 984 45.50 -4.29 -13.23
CA ALA A 984 45.22 -3.12 -14.05
C ALA A 984 45.26 -3.45 -15.57
N GLN A 985 46.21 -4.29 -16.00
CA GLN A 985 46.29 -4.71 -17.40
C GLN A 985 45.06 -5.54 -17.81
N LEU A 986 44.65 -6.52 -16.99
CA LEU A 986 43.46 -7.31 -17.23
C LEU A 986 42.20 -6.44 -17.29
N ALA A 987 42.13 -5.43 -16.40
CA ALA A 987 41.03 -4.45 -16.41
C ALA A 987 41.00 -3.65 -17.72
N LEU A 988 42.16 -3.15 -18.15
CA LEU A 988 42.31 -2.39 -19.41
C LEU A 988 41.80 -3.18 -20.62
N ASP A 989 42.23 -4.43 -20.75
CA ASP A 989 41.84 -5.33 -21.84
C ASP A 989 40.34 -5.57 -21.85
N LEU A 990 39.73 -5.80 -20.66
CA LEU A 990 38.27 -6.01 -20.52
C LEU A 990 37.47 -4.74 -20.83
N HIS A 991 37.90 -3.59 -20.33
CA HIS A 991 37.21 -2.32 -20.60
C HIS A 991 37.31 -1.92 -22.07
N THR A 992 38.46 -2.12 -22.71
CA THR A 992 38.64 -1.91 -24.13
C THR A 992 37.72 -2.83 -24.93
N ALA A 993 37.72 -4.14 -24.62
CA ALA A 993 36.90 -5.12 -25.33
C ALA A 993 35.40 -4.89 -25.17
N THR A 994 34.93 -4.34 -24.04
CA THR A 994 33.52 -4.06 -23.79
C THR A 994 33.08 -2.65 -24.23
N GLY A 995 34.03 -1.73 -24.45
CA GLY A 995 33.74 -0.32 -24.71
C GLY A 995 33.30 0.46 -23.46
N HIS A 996 33.58 -0.07 -22.26
CA HIS A 996 33.22 0.56 -20.99
C HIS A 996 34.12 1.75 -20.67
N GLN A 997 33.76 2.92 -21.16
CA GLN A 997 34.60 4.13 -21.16
C GLN A 997 34.95 4.64 -19.74
N PRO A 998 34.02 4.71 -18.74
CA PRO A 998 34.40 5.16 -17.41
C PRO A 998 35.44 4.26 -16.72
N GLY A 999 35.36 2.93 -16.93
CA GLY A 999 36.35 2.00 -16.41
C GLY A 999 37.68 2.08 -17.13
N LEU A 1000 37.68 2.33 -18.45
CA LEU A 1000 38.90 2.55 -19.25
C LEU A 1000 39.67 3.75 -18.71
N GLU A 1001 39.04 4.92 -18.60
CA GLU A 1001 39.65 6.14 -18.08
C GLU A 1001 40.19 5.98 -16.64
N GLN A 1002 39.43 5.29 -15.78
CA GLN A 1002 39.88 5.04 -14.41
C GLN A 1002 41.11 4.13 -14.37
N THR A 1003 41.15 3.10 -15.19
CA THR A 1003 42.26 2.13 -15.26
C THR A 1003 43.51 2.76 -15.86
N GLU A 1004 43.39 3.58 -16.91
CA GLU A 1004 44.48 4.33 -17.50
C GLU A 1004 45.14 5.31 -16.50
N LYS A 1005 44.31 6.03 -15.73
CA LYS A 1005 44.79 6.91 -14.64
C LYS A 1005 45.55 6.12 -13.57
N LEU A 1006 45.12 4.89 -13.26
CA LEU A 1006 45.77 4.01 -12.31
C LEU A 1006 47.10 3.49 -12.87
N LEU A 1007 47.13 3.05 -14.13
CA LEU A 1007 48.34 2.59 -14.80
C LEU A 1007 49.42 3.71 -14.91
N ALA A 1008 49.00 4.93 -15.21
CA ALA A 1008 49.91 6.10 -15.19
C ALA A 1008 50.54 6.32 -13.80
N ARG A 1009 49.80 6.09 -12.69
CA ARG A 1009 50.31 6.18 -11.34
C ARG A 1009 51.24 5.00 -10.97
N LEU A 1010 51.01 3.83 -11.53
CA LEU A 1010 51.86 2.63 -11.32
C LEU A 1010 53.16 2.70 -12.13
N SER A 1011 53.18 3.49 -13.20
CA SER A 1011 54.36 3.70 -14.04
C SER A 1011 55.20 4.88 -13.58
N ALA A 1012 54.68 5.80 -12.79
CA ALA A 1012 55.37 6.92 -12.16
C ALA A 1012 56.04 6.52 -10.82
#